data_e083493880ae41efc0fc795c19e9068b
#
_entry.id   e083493880ae41efc0fc795c19e9068b
#
_cell.length_a   1.000
_cell.length_b   1.000
_cell.length_c   1.000
_cell.angle_alpha   90.00
_cell.angle_beta   90.00
_cell.angle_gamma   90.00
#
_symmetry.space_group_name_H-M   'P 1'
#
loop_
_entity.id
_entity.type
_entity.pdbx_description
1 polymer ?
#
loop_
_entity_poly.entity_id
_entity_poly.type
_entity_poly.pdbx_seq_one_letter_code
_entity_poly.pdbx_strand_id
1 'polypeptide(L)'
;MLRFTALAEVQKKQPVEVAERGRASELFACNVFHEEAMRQRMTREAFESVMASIRKGCKIDRHVADQVATAMRDWAISRGATHYTHWFQPLTGGTAEKHDAFFEPIAGNRAIEQFSGSQLVQQESDASSFPNGGIRNTFEARGYTAWDPSSPPFVYGSVLCIPTIFIAYTGEALDNKTPLLKALTAVDKAATEVARYFDPAVESVANTLGCEQEYFLIDKTLMATRPDLLITGRTLLGHEAAKGQQLEDHYLGAIPSRVLAYMRDLEQECLMVGIPVKTRHNEVAPSQFEVAPIFTEANLAVDQNALLMHLMRKVAERHGFAVLFHEKPFAGVNGSGKHNNWSLVTNTGVNLLSPGKSPSSNLQFLTFFLCTIKAVHRYEPLLRASIASATNDYRLGANEAPPAIVSVFIGALLTQVLDGLQQAQGKDFIQKNKDELRLNVVGKIPDLFLDTTDRNRTSPFAFTGNKFEFRAVGSNANCGKPMMVLNTMVAKQLTDFKREVDALLKAGNKKVKKEDAILKVLQGYAQSIKPILFEGDGYSKAWEEEAQKRGLSNYKTTPDALKENITEKAIALFTEMQVLSPVELHARYDIALEEYIKTVQIEARVLGDIARNHIVPTAVRYQNILIENVRGLKEIFGEHFQEVAFEQLDLIEHISEHIKGIHSKVSKMVEARKRINKLTDLEAKAQAYCQEIKPFFEQIRRHCDKLELMVDDELWTMTKYRELLF
;
A
#
# COMPACT_ATOMS: atom_id res chain seq x y z
N MET A 1 -15.65 -1.72 34.15
CA MET A 1 -14.41 -1.73 34.96
C MET A 1 -13.14 -1.67 34.09
N LEU A 2 -12.88 -2.63 33.19
CA LEU A 2 -11.67 -2.64 32.34
C LEU A 2 -11.47 -1.37 31.47
N ARG A 3 -12.55 -0.87 30.85
CA ARG A 3 -12.53 0.34 30.02
C ARG A 3 -12.08 1.58 30.81
N PHE A 4 -12.68 1.85 31.98
CA PHE A 4 -12.32 3.02 32.81
C PHE A 4 -10.91 2.91 33.38
N THR A 5 -10.47 1.69 33.71
CA THR A 5 -9.07 1.45 34.10
C THR A 5 -8.13 1.79 32.98
N ALA A 6 -8.45 1.38 31.75
CA ALA A 6 -7.64 1.69 30.55
C ALA A 6 -7.58 3.21 30.29
N LEU A 7 -8.71 3.92 30.39
CA LEU A 7 -8.75 5.38 30.24
C LEU A 7 -7.90 6.08 31.30
N ALA A 8 -8.02 5.67 32.57
CA ALA A 8 -7.23 6.24 33.67
C ALA A 8 -5.72 5.99 33.50
N GLU A 9 -5.34 4.84 32.95
CA GLU A 9 -3.93 4.53 32.65
C GLU A 9 -3.38 5.38 31.50
N VAL A 10 -4.17 5.61 30.45
CA VAL A 10 -3.74 6.45 29.32
C VAL A 10 -3.49 7.88 29.75
N GLN A 11 -4.32 8.46 30.62
CA GLN A 11 -4.16 9.82 31.13
C GLN A 11 -2.85 10.04 31.89
N LYS A 12 -2.24 8.99 32.45
CA LYS A 12 -0.97 9.07 33.17
C LYS A 12 0.25 9.03 32.25
N LYS A 13 0.08 8.60 31.02
CA LYS A 13 1.20 8.40 30.08
C LYS A 13 1.81 9.71 29.64
N GLN A 14 3.11 9.80 29.75
CA GLN A 14 3.92 10.92 29.26
C GLN A 14 4.63 10.52 27.96
N PRO A 15 5.10 11.50 27.17
CA PRO A 15 5.99 11.22 26.05
C PRO A 15 7.24 10.46 26.51
N VAL A 16 7.62 9.42 25.78
CA VAL A 16 8.87 8.70 26.02
C VAL A 16 10.03 9.63 25.64
N GLU A 17 11.05 9.72 26.46
CA GLU A 17 12.25 10.47 26.15
C GLU A 17 13.03 9.77 25.04
N VAL A 18 13.29 10.48 23.95
CA VAL A 18 14.03 9.98 22.78
C VAL A 18 15.41 10.62 22.78
N ALA A 19 16.43 9.80 23.02
CA ALA A 19 17.82 10.24 22.94
C ALA A 19 18.18 10.62 21.50
N GLU A 20 18.83 11.76 21.31
CA GLU A 20 19.40 12.13 20.02
C GLU A 20 20.66 11.32 19.76
N ARG A 21 20.67 10.55 18.64
CA ARG A 21 21.76 9.67 18.25
C ARG A 21 22.79 10.33 17.34
N GLY A 22 22.56 11.58 16.92
CA GLY A 22 23.42 12.35 16.04
C GLY A 22 22.63 13.13 14.98
N ARG A 23 23.34 13.78 14.07
CA ARG A 23 22.72 14.49 12.94
C ARG A 23 22.14 13.50 11.92
N ALA A 24 21.04 13.87 11.28
CA ALA A 24 20.40 13.03 10.26
C ALA A 24 21.39 12.60 9.15
N SER A 25 22.29 13.50 8.73
CA SER A 25 23.31 13.22 7.71
C SER A 25 24.39 12.22 8.18
N GLU A 26 24.63 12.09 9.48
CA GLU A 26 25.59 11.16 10.07
C GLU A 26 24.91 9.79 10.33
N LEU A 27 23.63 9.81 10.65
CA LEU A 27 22.84 8.62 10.90
C LEU A 27 22.44 7.90 9.59
N PHE A 28 22.24 8.65 8.50
CA PHE A 28 21.72 8.09 7.27
C PHE A 28 22.59 6.94 6.74
N ALA A 29 21.96 5.78 6.63
CA ALA A 29 22.56 4.54 6.14
C ALA A 29 23.79 4.04 6.92
N CYS A 30 23.99 4.48 8.19
CA CYS A 30 25.14 4.03 8.98
C CYS A 30 25.12 2.52 9.28
N ASN A 31 23.94 1.90 9.21
CA ASN A 31 23.75 0.45 9.35
C ASN A 31 23.43 -0.25 8.04
N VAL A 32 23.81 0.32 6.90
CA VAL A 32 23.61 -0.25 5.56
C VAL A 32 24.97 -0.60 4.95
N PHE A 33 25.07 -1.78 4.36
CA PHE A 33 26.25 -2.20 3.58
C PHE A 33 26.16 -1.62 2.17
N HIS A 34 26.23 -0.27 2.08
CA HIS A 34 26.14 0.50 0.84
C HIS A 34 27.46 0.54 0.06
N GLU A 35 27.45 1.15 -1.12
CA GLU A 35 28.61 1.19 -2.05
C GLU A 35 29.92 1.62 -1.36
N GLU A 36 29.90 2.66 -0.53
CA GLU A 36 31.08 3.13 0.17
C GLU A 36 31.60 2.11 1.20
N ALA A 37 30.69 1.47 1.97
CA ALA A 37 31.05 0.42 2.91
C ALA A 37 31.62 -0.82 2.19
N MET A 38 31.06 -1.17 1.02
CA MET A 38 31.58 -2.22 0.15
C MET A 38 32.97 -1.89 -0.34
N ARG A 39 33.20 -0.67 -0.84
CA ARG A 39 34.51 -0.22 -1.36
C ARG A 39 35.63 -0.26 -0.32
N GLN A 40 35.28 0.05 0.94
CA GLN A 40 36.26 0.04 2.05
C GLN A 40 36.63 -1.37 2.54
N ARG A 41 35.74 -2.36 2.33
CA ARG A 41 35.86 -3.70 2.96
C ARG A 41 36.09 -4.83 1.95
N MET A 42 35.83 -4.62 0.69
CA MET A 42 35.94 -5.63 -0.36
C MET A 42 37.23 -5.45 -1.16
N THR A 43 37.68 -6.53 -1.78
CA THR A 43 38.70 -6.42 -2.81
C THR A 43 38.15 -5.64 -4.01
N ARG A 44 39.01 -5.01 -4.80
CA ARG A 44 38.59 -4.27 -5.99
C ARG A 44 37.80 -5.15 -6.95
N GLU A 45 38.25 -6.38 -7.20
CA GLU A 45 37.58 -7.34 -8.07
C GLU A 45 36.18 -7.68 -7.59
N ALA A 46 36.01 -8.00 -6.30
CA ALA A 46 34.70 -8.30 -5.71
C ALA A 46 33.75 -7.09 -5.78
N PHE A 47 34.27 -5.89 -5.49
CA PHE A 47 33.48 -4.65 -5.59
C PHE A 47 33.03 -4.39 -7.02
N GLU A 48 33.94 -4.45 -8.02
CA GLU A 48 33.60 -4.23 -9.42
C GLU A 48 32.58 -5.26 -9.94
N SER A 49 32.68 -6.53 -9.51
CA SER A 49 31.73 -7.59 -9.86
C SER A 49 30.32 -7.32 -9.29
N VAL A 50 30.22 -6.92 -8.01
CA VAL A 50 28.93 -6.57 -7.41
C VAL A 50 28.32 -5.35 -8.11
N MET A 51 29.12 -4.31 -8.37
CA MET A 51 28.63 -3.12 -9.08
C MET A 51 28.21 -3.41 -10.53
N ALA A 52 28.88 -4.35 -11.20
CA ALA A 52 28.45 -4.82 -12.52
C ALA A 52 27.12 -5.59 -12.45
N SER A 53 26.93 -6.39 -11.40
CA SER A 53 25.64 -7.06 -11.18
C SER A 53 24.51 -6.05 -10.94
N ILE A 54 24.73 -5.07 -10.07
CA ILE A 54 23.73 -4.02 -9.76
C ILE A 54 23.37 -3.20 -11.01
N ARG A 55 24.38 -2.75 -11.76
CA ARG A 55 24.19 -1.80 -12.88
C ARG A 55 23.80 -2.45 -14.22
N LYS A 56 24.26 -3.70 -14.45
CA LYS A 56 24.13 -4.39 -15.75
C LYS A 56 23.46 -5.75 -15.69
N GLY A 57 23.05 -6.20 -14.50
CA GLY A 57 22.46 -7.53 -14.29
C GLY A 57 23.42 -8.70 -14.53
N CYS A 58 24.74 -8.47 -14.42
CA CYS A 58 25.75 -9.53 -14.57
C CYS A 58 25.67 -10.51 -13.38
N LYS A 59 25.85 -11.80 -13.65
CA LYS A 59 25.91 -12.81 -12.57
C LYS A 59 27.20 -12.68 -11.79
N ILE A 60 27.10 -12.83 -10.46
CA ILE A 60 28.26 -12.87 -9.56
C ILE A 60 28.84 -14.28 -9.55
N ASP A 61 30.16 -14.41 -9.74
CA ASP A 61 30.88 -15.68 -9.63
C ASP A 61 30.88 -16.17 -8.18
N ARG A 62 30.87 -17.50 -7.99
CA ARG A 62 30.92 -18.12 -6.64
C ARG A 62 32.13 -17.70 -5.83
N HIS A 63 33.30 -17.63 -6.47
CA HIS A 63 34.55 -17.20 -5.80
C HIS A 63 34.43 -15.74 -5.30
N VAL A 64 33.84 -14.89 -6.08
CA VAL A 64 33.55 -13.50 -5.68
C VAL A 64 32.53 -13.47 -4.54
N ALA A 65 31.52 -14.37 -4.54
CA ALA A 65 30.55 -14.45 -3.48
C ALA A 65 31.15 -14.75 -2.09
N ASP A 66 32.19 -15.59 -2.00
CA ASP A 66 32.87 -15.85 -0.73
C ASP A 66 33.61 -14.62 -0.19
N GLN A 67 34.23 -13.82 -1.08
CA GLN A 67 34.86 -12.55 -0.70
C GLN A 67 33.83 -11.54 -0.21
N VAL A 68 32.68 -11.43 -0.90
CA VAL A 68 31.56 -10.54 -0.52
C VAL A 68 31.01 -10.97 0.84
N ALA A 69 30.76 -12.27 1.05
CA ALA A 69 30.20 -12.80 2.28
C ALA A 69 31.12 -12.51 3.48
N THR A 70 32.45 -12.72 3.32
CA THR A 70 33.42 -12.42 4.35
C THR A 70 33.42 -10.92 4.70
N ALA A 71 33.47 -10.04 3.71
CA ALA A 71 33.49 -8.61 3.93
C ALA A 71 32.19 -8.13 4.60
N MET A 72 31.04 -8.68 4.18
CA MET A 72 29.72 -8.37 4.73
C MET A 72 29.60 -8.84 6.19
N ARG A 73 30.03 -10.05 6.51
CA ARG A 73 30.08 -10.58 7.88
C ARG A 73 30.95 -9.70 8.79
N ASP A 74 32.18 -9.39 8.40
CA ASP A 74 33.11 -8.61 9.22
C ASP A 74 32.58 -7.18 9.45
N TRP A 75 31.95 -6.60 8.43
CA TRP A 75 31.23 -5.32 8.57
C TRP A 75 30.06 -5.45 9.54
N ALA A 76 29.19 -6.45 9.40
CA ALA A 76 28.03 -6.64 10.24
C ALA A 76 28.39 -6.87 11.71
N ILE A 77 29.43 -7.69 11.98
CA ILE A 77 29.97 -7.92 13.33
C ILE A 77 30.49 -6.60 13.91
N SER A 78 31.16 -5.77 13.11
CA SER A 78 31.62 -4.44 13.56
C SER A 78 30.47 -3.49 13.93
N ARG A 79 29.24 -3.82 13.50
CA ARG A 79 27.98 -3.12 13.86
C ARG A 79 27.17 -3.84 14.95
N GLY A 80 27.73 -4.89 15.56
CA GLY A 80 27.13 -5.64 16.67
C GLY A 80 26.21 -6.79 16.23
N ALA A 81 26.23 -7.17 14.95
CA ALA A 81 25.45 -8.32 14.50
C ALA A 81 26.09 -9.64 14.99
N THR A 82 25.23 -10.55 15.44
CA THR A 82 25.58 -11.92 15.86
C THR A 82 24.93 -12.98 14.99
N HIS A 83 23.89 -12.58 14.26
CA HIS A 83 23.09 -13.42 13.38
C HIS A 83 22.97 -12.77 12.01
N TYR A 84 22.58 -13.57 11.02
CA TYR A 84 22.17 -13.12 9.70
C TYR A 84 20.84 -13.77 9.31
N THR A 85 20.13 -13.14 8.37
CA THR A 85 18.91 -13.67 7.80
C THR A 85 18.79 -13.32 6.32
N HIS A 86 18.25 -14.25 5.54
CA HIS A 86 17.64 -13.89 4.26
C HIS A 86 16.30 -13.22 4.53
N TRP A 87 16.24 -11.93 4.27
CA TRP A 87 15.07 -11.09 4.49
C TRP A 87 14.26 -10.99 3.19
N PHE A 88 13.00 -11.41 3.19
CA PHE A 88 12.17 -11.47 2.00
C PHE A 88 10.71 -11.06 2.27
N GLN A 89 9.93 -10.86 1.21
CA GLN A 89 8.57 -10.36 1.24
C GLN A 89 7.59 -11.42 0.67
N PRO A 90 7.10 -12.36 1.48
CA PRO A 90 6.16 -13.38 1.03
C PRO A 90 4.82 -12.75 0.60
N LEU A 91 4.00 -13.52 -0.13
CA LEU A 91 2.68 -13.07 -0.61
C LEU A 91 1.70 -12.73 0.52
N THR A 92 1.97 -13.10 1.75
CA THR A 92 1.18 -12.74 2.94
C THR A 92 1.27 -11.28 3.39
N GLY A 93 2.07 -10.46 2.69
CA GLY A 93 2.12 -9.00 2.87
C GLY A 93 3.08 -8.46 3.93
N GLY A 94 3.65 -9.31 4.77
CA GLY A 94 4.68 -8.94 5.75
C GLY A 94 6.10 -9.14 5.21
N THR A 95 7.07 -9.04 6.12
CA THR A 95 8.44 -9.48 5.91
C THR A 95 8.67 -10.81 6.63
N ALA A 96 9.54 -11.65 6.08
CA ALA A 96 9.89 -12.94 6.67
C ALA A 96 11.41 -13.04 6.87
N GLU A 97 11.79 -13.67 7.96
CA GLU A 97 13.18 -13.82 8.38
C GLU A 97 13.37 -15.11 9.19
N LYS A 98 14.57 -15.70 9.10
CA LYS A 98 15.02 -16.83 9.92
C LYS A 98 16.45 -16.53 10.33
N HIS A 99 16.66 -16.31 11.61
CA HIS A 99 17.97 -15.91 12.13
C HIS A 99 18.90 -17.12 12.30
N ASP A 100 19.95 -17.17 11.51
CA ASP A 100 21.04 -18.12 11.65
C ASP A 100 22.25 -17.41 12.30
N ALA A 101 22.89 -18.04 13.30
CA ALA A 101 24.05 -17.46 13.96
C ALA A 101 25.29 -17.51 13.05
N PHE A 102 26.17 -16.51 13.15
CA PHE A 102 27.50 -16.61 12.56
C PHE A 102 28.35 -17.63 13.28
N PHE A 103 27.99 -17.99 14.50
CA PHE A 103 28.70 -18.90 15.39
C PHE A 103 28.80 -20.29 14.78
N GLU A 104 30.04 -20.81 14.68
CA GLU A 104 30.35 -22.15 14.24
C GLU A 104 31.34 -22.80 15.23
N PRO A 105 30.98 -23.93 15.88
CA PRO A 105 31.87 -24.62 16.79
C PRO A 105 32.97 -25.34 16.01
N ILE A 106 34.20 -25.26 16.53
CA ILE A 106 35.38 -25.96 15.99
C ILE A 106 36.01 -26.87 17.06
N ALA A 107 36.94 -27.72 16.63
CA ALA A 107 37.62 -28.64 17.54
C ALA A 107 38.28 -27.92 18.72
N GLY A 108 38.30 -28.57 19.91
CA GLY A 108 38.93 -28.05 21.11
C GLY A 108 38.07 -27.03 21.89
N ASN A 109 36.76 -27.14 21.86
CA ASN A 109 35.81 -26.24 22.54
C ASN A 109 36.02 -24.76 22.18
N ARG A 110 36.39 -24.51 20.93
CA ARG A 110 36.54 -23.16 20.35
C ARG A 110 35.41 -22.92 19.35
N ALA A 111 35.22 -21.70 18.99
CA ALA A 111 34.26 -21.28 17.97
C ALA A 111 34.87 -20.21 17.08
N ILE A 112 34.32 -20.08 15.91
CA ILE A 112 34.61 -19.00 14.95
C ILE A 112 33.27 -18.37 14.48
N GLU A 113 33.34 -17.18 13.94
CA GLU A 113 32.26 -16.60 13.17
C GLU A 113 32.49 -16.93 11.68
N GLN A 114 31.52 -17.61 11.06
CA GLN A 114 31.57 -18.03 9.67
C GLN A 114 30.37 -17.57 8.91
N PHE A 115 30.59 -17.16 7.67
CA PHE A 115 29.55 -16.86 6.68
C PHE A 115 30.11 -17.04 5.28
N SER A 116 29.64 -18.02 4.55
CA SER A 116 30.14 -18.40 3.23
C SER A 116 29.37 -17.74 2.09
N GLY A 117 29.96 -17.66 0.92
CA GLY A 117 29.31 -17.20 -0.29
C GLY A 117 28.11 -18.05 -0.67
N SER A 118 28.11 -19.36 -0.38
CA SER A 118 26.94 -20.21 -0.58
C SER A 118 25.77 -19.82 0.32
N GLN A 119 26.03 -19.47 1.60
CA GLN A 119 25.04 -19.00 2.55
C GLN A 119 24.52 -17.60 2.18
N LEU A 120 25.35 -16.73 1.57
CA LEU A 120 24.96 -15.45 1.06
C LEU A 120 24.04 -15.57 -0.16
N VAL A 121 24.45 -16.38 -1.15
CA VAL A 121 23.80 -16.42 -2.46
C VAL A 121 22.44 -17.11 -2.41
N GLN A 122 22.33 -18.20 -1.64
CA GLN A 122 21.12 -19.02 -1.64
C GLN A 122 20.95 -19.73 -0.29
N GLN A 123 19.70 -19.77 0.18
CA GLN A 123 19.28 -20.64 1.26
C GLN A 123 18.05 -21.45 0.86
N GLU A 124 17.94 -22.65 1.40
CA GLU A 124 16.76 -23.50 1.29
C GLU A 124 15.85 -23.23 2.48
N SER A 125 14.74 -22.54 2.24
CA SER A 125 13.77 -22.22 3.27
C SER A 125 12.58 -23.18 3.20
N ASP A 126 12.05 -23.57 4.37
CA ASP A 126 10.79 -24.28 4.44
C ASP A 126 9.65 -23.34 4.01
N ALA A 127 9.01 -23.70 2.89
CA ALA A 127 7.92 -22.94 2.30
C ALA A 127 6.54 -23.57 2.57
N SER A 128 6.43 -24.59 3.43
CA SER A 128 5.20 -25.34 3.68
C SER A 128 4.04 -24.49 4.19
N SER A 129 4.33 -23.46 4.98
CA SER A 129 3.32 -22.56 5.56
C SER A 129 2.94 -21.38 4.66
N PHE A 130 3.70 -21.12 3.57
CA PHE A 130 3.40 -20.00 2.69
C PHE A 130 2.38 -20.41 1.60
N PRO A 131 1.39 -19.54 1.30
CA PRO A 131 0.41 -19.82 0.25
C PRO A 131 1.09 -19.93 -1.12
N ASN A 132 0.71 -20.91 -1.91
CA ASN A 132 1.31 -21.19 -3.22
C ASN A 132 0.30 -21.41 -4.36
N GLY A 133 -1.01 -21.34 -4.08
CA GLY A 133 -2.06 -21.46 -5.10
C GLY A 133 -2.00 -22.77 -5.90
N GLY A 134 -1.54 -23.86 -5.30
CA GLY A 134 -1.42 -25.15 -5.98
C GLY A 134 -0.15 -25.33 -6.82
N ILE A 135 0.78 -24.35 -6.83
CA ILE A 135 2.08 -24.49 -7.53
C ILE A 135 2.86 -25.70 -7.03
N ARG A 136 2.75 -26.01 -5.74
CA ARG A 136 3.42 -27.15 -5.11
C ARG A 136 2.50 -27.88 -4.14
N ASN A 137 2.80 -29.15 -3.89
CA ASN A 137 2.11 -29.95 -2.88
C ASN A 137 2.68 -29.68 -1.48
N THR A 138 1.90 -29.94 -0.43
CA THR A 138 2.31 -29.73 0.97
C THR A 138 3.53 -30.54 1.39
N PHE A 139 3.78 -31.70 0.77
CA PHE A 139 4.97 -32.51 1.05
C PHE A 139 6.23 -32.01 0.32
N GLU A 140 6.09 -31.14 -0.66
CA GLU A 140 7.19 -30.45 -1.35
C GLU A 140 7.44 -29.10 -0.68
N ALA A 141 7.92 -29.12 0.55
CA ALA A 141 8.11 -27.92 1.36
C ALA A 141 9.26 -27.01 0.90
N ARG A 142 10.00 -27.39 -0.15
CA ARG A 142 11.18 -26.66 -0.60
C ARG A 142 10.84 -25.36 -1.29
N GLY A 143 11.52 -24.30 -0.83
CA GLY A 143 11.63 -23.04 -1.52
C GLY A 143 13.05 -22.53 -1.39
N TYR A 144 13.43 -21.59 -2.27
CA TYR A 144 14.74 -20.97 -2.23
C TYR A 144 14.60 -19.49 -2.02
N THR A 145 15.43 -18.96 -1.10
CA THR A 145 15.74 -17.54 -1.06
C THR A 145 17.05 -17.30 -1.80
N ALA A 146 17.12 -16.26 -2.62
CA ALA A 146 18.31 -15.91 -3.35
C ALA A 146 18.62 -14.41 -3.19
N TRP A 147 19.90 -14.11 -2.90
CA TRP A 147 20.35 -12.75 -2.69
C TRP A 147 20.04 -11.83 -3.88
N ASP A 148 19.48 -10.66 -3.59
CA ASP A 148 19.32 -9.57 -4.53
C ASP A 148 20.39 -8.50 -4.29
N PRO A 149 21.46 -8.44 -5.11
CA PRO A 149 22.51 -7.45 -4.93
C PRO A 149 22.07 -6.02 -5.21
N SER A 150 20.93 -5.79 -5.87
CA SER A 150 20.39 -4.45 -6.14
C SER A 150 19.77 -3.78 -4.90
N SER A 151 19.53 -4.55 -3.83
CA SER A 151 19.08 -4.05 -2.53
C SER A 151 20.18 -4.24 -1.49
N PRO A 152 20.74 -3.17 -0.89
CA PRO A 152 21.86 -3.29 0.02
C PRO A 152 21.44 -3.99 1.32
N PRO A 153 22.24 -4.93 1.84
CA PRO A 153 22.06 -5.51 3.17
C PRO A 153 22.18 -4.46 4.27
N PHE A 154 21.49 -4.69 5.38
CA PHE A 154 21.48 -3.77 6.52
C PHE A 154 21.51 -4.53 7.85
N VAL A 155 21.99 -3.87 8.90
CA VAL A 155 21.97 -4.40 10.26
C VAL A 155 20.81 -3.75 11.02
N TYR A 156 19.94 -4.59 11.55
CA TYR A 156 18.87 -4.18 12.46
C TYR A 156 18.94 -4.96 13.78
N GLY A 157 19.08 -4.25 14.87
CA GLY A 157 19.39 -4.88 16.16
C GLY A 157 20.72 -5.65 16.10
N SER A 158 20.68 -6.95 16.36
CA SER A 158 21.84 -7.84 16.28
C SER A 158 21.85 -8.75 15.05
N VAL A 159 21.10 -8.40 13.99
CA VAL A 159 20.91 -9.24 12.82
C VAL A 159 21.33 -8.52 11.55
N LEU A 160 22.15 -9.17 10.73
CA LEU A 160 22.39 -8.79 9.35
C LEU A 160 21.23 -9.27 8.48
N CYS A 161 20.42 -8.34 7.97
CA CYS A 161 19.33 -8.62 7.06
C CYS A 161 19.81 -8.50 5.60
N ILE A 162 19.67 -9.57 4.85
CA ILE A 162 20.09 -9.67 3.44
C ILE A 162 18.83 -9.73 2.58
N PRO A 163 18.52 -8.69 1.79
CA PRO A 163 17.35 -8.71 0.90
C PRO A 163 17.44 -9.82 -0.14
N THR A 164 16.38 -10.62 -0.27
CA THR A 164 16.34 -11.78 -1.16
C THR A 164 15.01 -11.86 -1.91
N ILE A 165 15.05 -12.56 -3.04
CA ILE A 165 13.84 -13.10 -3.67
C ILE A 165 13.47 -14.43 -3.00
N PHE A 166 12.20 -14.85 -3.18
CA PHE A 166 11.69 -16.12 -2.69
C PHE A 166 10.96 -16.86 -3.82
N ILE A 167 11.45 -18.05 -4.18
CA ILE A 167 10.95 -18.86 -5.29
C ILE A 167 10.67 -20.29 -4.86
N ALA A 168 9.74 -20.94 -5.57
CA ALA A 168 9.49 -22.37 -5.43
C ALA A 168 10.69 -23.20 -5.93
N TYR A 169 10.72 -24.47 -5.56
CA TYR A 169 11.71 -25.43 -6.06
C TYR A 169 11.75 -25.49 -7.60
N THR A 170 10.62 -25.34 -8.24
CA THR A 170 10.45 -25.34 -9.71
C THR A 170 10.71 -23.98 -10.36
N GLY A 171 10.95 -22.91 -9.57
CA GLY A 171 11.38 -21.60 -10.05
C GLY A 171 10.29 -20.53 -10.09
N GLU A 172 9.02 -20.86 -9.78
CA GLU A 172 7.94 -19.87 -9.72
C GLU A 172 8.11 -18.93 -8.53
N ALA A 173 7.76 -17.68 -8.74
CA ALA A 173 7.84 -16.65 -7.72
C ALA A 173 6.77 -16.82 -6.62
N LEU A 174 7.22 -16.93 -5.36
CA LEU A 174 6.38 -17.04 -4.16
C LEU A 174 6.36 -15.71 -3.36
N ASP A 175 6.89 -14.64 -3.93
CA ASP A 175 6.99 -13.30 -3.35
C ASP A 175 6.43 -12.22 -4.29
N ASN A 176 6.44 -10.97 -3.81
CA ASN A 176 6.12 -9.80 -4.63
C ASN A 176 7.36 -9.22 -5.33
N LYS A 177 8.56 -9.48 -4.83
CA LYS A 177 9.81 -8.90 -5.30
C LYS A 177 10.26 -9.48 -6.64
N THR A 178 10.22 -10.79 -6.82
CA THR A 178 10.65 -11.44 -8.07
C THR A 178 9.91 -10.93 -9.30
N PRO A 179 8.55 -10.86 -9.32
CA PRO A 179 7.84 -10.28 -10.45
C PRO A 179 8.09 -8.79 -10.63
N LEU A 180 8.31 -8.04 -9.56
CA LEU A 180 8.68 -6.63 -9.64
C LEU A 180 10.01 -6.46 -10.37
N LEU A 181 11.05 -7.20 -10.00
CA LEU A 181 12.37 -7.15 -10.66
C LEU A 181 12.28 -7.50 -12.14
N LYS A 182 11.48 -8.52 -12.50
CA LYS A 182 11.21 -8.85 -13.91
C LYS A 182 10.52 -7.70 -14.64
N ALA A 183 9.53 -7.04 -14.03
CA ALA A 183 8.83 -5.90 -14.61
C ALA A 183 9.73 -4.67 -14.75
N LEU A 184 10.62 -4.42 -13.78
CA LEU A 184 11.62 -3.36 -13.85
C LEU A 184 12.61 -3.59 -14.99
N THR A 185 13.06 -4.83 -15.18
CA THR A 185 13.90 -5.20 -16.32
C THR A 185 13.19 -4.99 -17.67
N ALA A 186 11.89 -5.33 -17.73
CA ALA A 186 11.10 -5.13 -18.95
C ALA A 186 10.90 -3.64 -19.29
N VAL A 187 10.60 -2.80 -18.27
CA VAL A 187 10.41 -1.35 -18.50
C VAL A 187 11.72 -0.64 -18.79
N ASP A 188 12.82 -1.01 -18.14
CA ASP A 188 14.16 -0.49 -18.44
C ASP A 188 14.50 -0.72 -19.93
N LYS A 189 14.40 -1.97 -20.39
CA LYS A 189 14.68 -2.31 -21.79
C LYS A 189 13.81 -1.50 -22.75
N ALA A 190 12.50 -1.49 -22.56
CA ALA A 190 11.58 -0.79 -23.45
C ALA A 190 11.77 0.73 -23.43
N ALA A 191 11.95 1.32 -22.24
CA ALA A 191 12.16 2.75 -22.08
C ALA A 191 13.50 3.21 -22.64
N THR A 192 14.56 2.44 -22.45
CA THR A 192 15.90 2.71 -23.00
C THR A 192 15.88 2.73 -24.52
N GLU A 193 15.21 1.76 -25.15
CA GLU A 193 15.08 1.71 -26.62
C GLU A 193 14.32 2.92 -27.18
N VAL A 194 13.31 3.42 -26.47
CA VAL A 194 12.56 4.62 -26.86
C VAL A 194 13.35 5.90 -26.55
N ALA A 195 14.00 5.99 -25.39
CA ALA A 195 14.79 7.15 -25.00
C ALA A 195 15.94 7.44 -25.98
N ARG A 196 16.53 6.40 -26.56
CA ARG A 196 17.58 6.51 -27.61
C ARG A 196 17.11 7.19 -28.89
N TYR A 197 15.83 7.34 -29.13
CA TYR A 197 15.35 8.21 -30.18
C TYR A 197 15.75 9.68 -29.98
N PHE A 198 15.85 10.11 -28.73
CA PHE A 198 16.09 11.48 -28.29
C PHE A 198 17.53 11.70 -27.85
N ASP A 199 18.10 10.76 -27.10
CA ASP A 199 19.48 10.79 -26.60
C ASP A 199 20.16 9.42 -26.78
N PRO A 200 21.08 9.28 -27.77
CA PRO A 200 21.81 8.04 -28.00
C PRO A 200 22.72 7.61 -26.83
N ALA A 201 23.05 8.52 -25.91
CA ALA A 201 23.89 8.22 -24.74
C ALA A 201 23.16 7.47 -23.64
N VAL A 202 21.83 7.30 -23.73
CA VAL A 202 21.06 6.55 -22.75
C VAL A 202 21.39 5.06 -22.84
N GLU A 203 21.94 4.53 -21.75
CA GLU A 203 22.28 3.11 -21.58
C GLU A 203 21.19 2.34 -20.80
N SER A 204 20.53 3.00 -19.85
CA SER A 204 19.48 2.41 -19.01
C SER A 204 18.47 3.45 -18.53
N VAL A 205 17.27 2.99 -18.17
CA VAL A 205 16.19 3.80 -17.56
C VAL A 205 15.71 3.13 -16.30
N ALA A 206 15.90 3.78 -15.17
CA ALA A 206 15.39 3.31 -13.87
C ALA A 206 13.98 3.80 -13.62
N ASN A 207 13.14 2.95 -13.05
CA ASN A 207 11.89 3.38 -12.42
C ASN A 207 12.18 3.94 -11.03
N THR A 208 11.68 5.11 -10.71
CA THR A 208 11.75 5.71 -9.38
C THR A 208 10.37 5.66 -8.72
N LEU A 209 10.37 5.41 -7.41
CA LEU A 209 9.16 5.29 -6.61
C LEU A 209 9.32 6.01 -5.26
N GLY A 210 8.32 6.81 -4.89
CA GLY A 210 8.15 7.38 -3.56
C GLY A 210 6.82 6.90 -2.97
N CYS A 211 6.87 6.24 -1.82
CA CYS A 211 5.67 5.74 -1.14
C CYS A 211 5.33 6.66 0.03
N GLU A 212 4.15 7.28 -0.01
CA GLU A 212 3.59 8.03 1.11
C GLU A 212 2.77 7.06 1.97
N GLN A 213 3.17 6.84 3.23
CA GLN A 213 2.52 5.89 4.12
C GLN A 213 1.62 6.58 5.11
N GLU A 214 0.31 6.49 4.88
CA GLU A 214 -0.70 6.87 5.87
C GLU A 214 -0.95 5.72 6.85
N TYR A 215 -1.33 6.07 8.09
CA TYR A 215 -1.60 5.11 9.16
C TYR A 215 -2.37 5.73 10.32
N PHE A 216 -3.07 4.91 11.11
CA PHE A 216 -3.60 5.33 12.40
C PHE A 216 -2.69 4.86 13.53
N LEU A 217 -2.63 5.66 14.60
CA LEU A 217 -1.87 5.37 15.80
C LEU A 217 -2.80 5.41 17.01
N ILE A 218 -2.98 4.25 17.64
CA ILE A 218 -3.92 4.08 18.78
C ILE A 218 -3.14 3.70 20.02
N ASP A 219 -3.56 4.20 21.18
CA ASP A 219 -2.96 3.77 22.44
C ASP A 219 -3.20 2.27 22.67
N LYS A 220 -2.12 1.52 22.90
CA LYS A 220 -2.13 0.06 23.04
C LYS A 220 -3.04 -0.40 24.21
N THR A 221 -3.14 0.43 25.26
CA THR A 221 -4.00 0.14 26.42
C THR A 221 -5.48 0.21 26.05
N LEU A 222 -5.88 1.20 25.24
CA LEU A 222 -7.26 1.30 24.74
C LEU A 222 -7.56 0.19 23.73
N MET A 223 -6.62 -0.10 22.84
CA MET A 223 -6.77 -1.20 21.88
C MET A 223 -7.02 -2.55 22.57
N ALA A 224 -6.42 -2.79 23.73
CA ALA A 224 -6.58 -4.03 24.47
C ALA A 224 -8.03 -4.29 24.93
N THR A 225 -8.89 -3.26 24.98
CA THR A 225 -10.33 -3.40 25.27
C THR A 225 -11.19 -3.68 24.04
N ARG A 226 -10.56 -3.77 22.84
CA ARG A 226 -11.22 -3.89 21.54
C ARG A 226 -10.75 -5.16 20.80
N PRO A 227 -11.41 -6.32 21.02
CA PRO A 227 -11.05 -7.56 20.32
C PRO A 227 -11.09 -7.45 18.79
N ASP A 228 -11.98 -6.63 18.24
CA ASP A 228 -12.03 -6.36 16.80
C ASP A 228 -10.76 -5.68 16.29
N LEU A 229 -10.28 -4.62 16.94
CA LEU A 229 -9.02 -3.96 16.60
C LEU A 229 -7.81 -4.90 16.70
N LEU A 230 -7.78 -5.73 17.78
CA LEU A 230 -6.67 -6.67 18.00
C LEU A 230 -6.57 -7.74 16.91
N ILE A 231 -7.72 -8.24 16.42
CA ILE A 231 -7.74 -9.40 15.52
C ILE A 231 -7.84 -8.97 14.05
N THR A 232 -8.61 -7.91 13.77
CA THR A 232 -8.89 -7.51 12.38
C THR A 232 -8.21 -6.21 11.96
N GLY A 233 -7.62 -5.47 12.89
CA GLY A 233 -7.03 -4.14 12.64
C GLY A 233 -8.06 -3.04 12.40
N ARG A 234 -9.38 -3.33 12.53
CA ARG A 234 -10.46 -2.35 12.41
C ARG A 234 -11.56 -2.56 13.44
N THR A 235 -12.36 -1.52 13.67
CA THR A 235 -13.57 -1.62 14.46
C THR A 235 -14.69 -2.24 13.62
N LEU A 236 -15.32 -3.30 14.16
CA LEU A 236 -16.48 -3.95 13.52
C LEU A 236 -17.81 -3.37 14.03
N LEU A 237 -17.77 -2.59 15.10
CA LEU A 237 -18.87 -1.87 15.70
C LEU A 237 -18.36 -0.61 16.44
N GLY A 238 -19.26 0.29 16.78
CA GLY A 238 -18.99 1.52 17.52
C GLY A 238 -19.75 2.71 16.91
N HIS A 239 -20.45 3.43 17.78
CA HIS A 239 -21.16 4.64 17.37
C HIS A 239 -20.19 5.77 17.09
N GLU A 240 -20.48 6.59 16.09
CA GLU A 240 -19.69 7.77 15.75
C GLU A 240 -19.62 8.75 16.92
N ALA A 241 -18.47 9.41 17.08
CA ALA A 241 -18.33 10.48 18.07
C ALA A 241 -19.21 11.68 17.70
N ALA A 242 -19.70 12.40 18.71
CA ALA A 242 -20.48 13.62 18.50
C ALA A 242 -19.69 14.72 17.77
N LYS A 243 -18.37 14.74 17.97
CA LYS A 243 -17.43 15.61 17.27
C LYS A 243 -16.88 14.88 16.04
N GLY A 244 -17.07 15.45 14.85
CA GLY A 244 -16.54 14.91 13.61
C GLY A 244 -15.13 15.39 13.30
N GLN A 245 -14.48 14.78 12.32
CA GLN A 245 -13.12 15.13 11.87
C GLN A 245 -12.99 16.58 11.38
N GLN A 246 -14.05 17.19 10.85
CA GLN A 246 -14.04 18.56 10.35
C GLN A 246 -13.79 19.61 11.46
N LEU A 247 -14.20 19.33 12.69
CA LEU A 247 -13.99 20.22 13.84
C LEU A 247 -12.66 19.96 14.55
N GLU A 248 -11.94 18.95 14.14
CA GLU A 248 -10.62 18.65 14.66
C GLU A 248 -9.50 19.23 13.79
N ASP A 249 -9.74 19.80 12.68
CA ASP A 249 -8.81 20.52 11.80
C ASP A 249 -7.32 20.16 11.99
N HIS A 250 -6.94 19.04 11.51
CA HIS A 250 -5.70 18.48 11.93
C HIS A 250 -4.71 18.28 10.86
N TYR A 251 -5.13 18.24 9.60
CA TYR A 251 -4.21 18.17 8.49
C TYR A 251 -3.18 19.31 8.63
N LEU A 252 -1.92 18.97 8.80
CA LEU A 252 -0.81 19.90 9.06
C LEU A 252 -0.88 20.68 10.39
N GLY A 253 -1.74 20.30 11.32
CA GLY A 253 -1.78 20.86 12.68
C GLY A 253 -0.57 20.46 13.54
N ALA A 254 -0.51 20.96 14.77
CA ALA A 254 0.53 20.59 15.72
C ALA A 254 0.45 19.09 16.07
N ILE A 255 1.57 18.37 15.92
CA ILE A 255 1.63 16.95 16.24
C ILE A 255 1.58 16.79 17.78
N PRO A 256 0.68 15.89 18.30
CA PRO A 256 0.62 15.64 19.75
C PRO A 256 1.95 15.16 20.31
N SER A 257 2.34 15.61 21.50
CA SER A 257 3.69 15.40 22.08
C SER A 257 4.11 13.92 22.15
N ARG A 258 3.22 13.00 22.56
CA ARG A 258 3.51 11.57 22.58
C ARG A 258 3.75 10.99 21.19
N VAL A 259 2.97 11.44 20.21
CA VAL A 259 3.12 11.05 18.80
C VAL A 259 4.41 11.61 18.21
N LEU A 260 4.74 12.86 18.52
CA LEU A 260 5.99 13.48 18.07
C LEU A 260 7.22 12.72 18.59
N ALA A 261 7.19 12.26 19.85
CA ALA A 261 8.26 11.43 20.40
C ALA A 261 8.40 10.10 19.63
N TYR A 262 7.28 9.43 19.34
CA TYR A 262 7.26 8.24 18.49
C TYR A 262 7.83 8.52 17.09
N MET A 263 7.40 9.59 16.44
CA MET A 263 7.86 9.94 15.09
C MET A 263 9.36 10.27 15.05
N ARG A 264 9.90 10.92 16.08
CA ARG A 264 11.35 11.20 16.19
C ARG A 264 12.18 9.94 16.34
N ASP A 265 11.73 9.01 17.17
CA ASP A 265 12.39 7.71 17.36
C ASP A 265 12.33 6.86 16.07
N LEU A 266 11.15 6.80 15.42
CA LEU A 266 10.97 6.14 14.14
C LEU A 266 11.89 6.71 13.05
N GLU A 267 11.99 8.04 12.95
CA GLU A 267 12.85 8.70 11.96
C GLU A 267 14.31 8.33 12.13
N GLN A 268 14.83 8.28 13.37
CA GLN A 268 16.20 7.87 13.63
C GLN A 268 16.44 6.40 13.23
N GLU A 269 15.54 5.48 13.61
CA GLU A 269 15.63 4.07 13.22
C GLU A 269 15.61 3.91 11.68
N CYS A 270 14.72 4.63 11.00
CA CYS A 270 14.62 4.62 9.54
C CYS A 270 15.89 5.13 8.88
N LEU A 271 16.42 6.26 9.33
CA LEU A 271 17.66 6.82 8.79
C LEU A 271 18.84 5.86 8.93
N MET A 272 18.98 5.20 10.07
CA MET A 272 20.08 4.26 10.31
C MET A 272 20.08 3.08 9.32
N VAL A 273 18.92 2.59 8.92
CA VAL A 273 18.78 1.51 7.94
C VAL A 273 18.55 2.02 6.50
N GLY A 274 18.84 3.29 6.25
CA GLY A 274 18.84 3.86 4.90
C GLY A 274 17.48 4.22 4.31
N ILE A 275 16.43 4.32 5.13
CA ILE A 275 15.12 4.83 4.69
C ILE A 275 15.14 6.36 4.79
N PRO A 276 15.08 7.10 3.66
CA PRO A 276 15.24 8.55 3.64
C PRO A 276 13.94 9.27 4.02
N VAL A 277 13.47 9.11 5.26
CA VAL A 277 12.28 9.82 5.75
C VAL A 277 12.47 11.33 5.59
N LYS A 278 11.50 12.00 4.98
CA LYS A 278 11.54 13.43 4.69
C LYS A 278 10.43 14.21 5.38
N THR A 279 9.23 13.68 5.37
CA THR A 279 8.04 14.39 5.84
C THR A 279 7.26 13.52 6.82
N ARG A 280 6.73 14.15 7.85
CA ARG A 280 5.79 13.58 8.82
C ARG A 280 4.79 14.65 9.22
N HIS A 281 3.53 14.32 9.29
CA HIS A 281 2.45 15.25 9.67
C HIS A 281 1.20 14.50 10.12
N ASN A 282 0.25 15.26 10.69
CA ASN A 282 -1.11 14.77 10.92
C ASN A 282 -1.85 14.64 9.59
N GLU A 283 -2.73 13.64 9.53
CA GLU A 283 -3.71 13.47 8.47
C GLU A 283 -5.09 14.02 8.84
N VAL A 284 -6.05 13.93 7.92
CA VAL A 284 -7.39 14.54 8.07
C VAL A 284 -8.19 13.93 9.21
N ALA A 285 -8.14 12.61 9.39
CA ALA A 285 -8.85 11.96 10.49
C ALA A 285 -8.08 12.13 11.82
N PRO A 286 -8.79 12.23 12.95
CA PRO A 286 -8.14 12.21 14.25
C PRO A 286 -7.38 10.90 14.46
N SER A 287 -6.23 10.96 15.11
CA SER A 287 -5.30 9.83 15.30
C SER A 287 -4.75 9.22 14.01
N GLN A 288 -4.86 9.92 12.88
CA GLN A 288 -4.29 9.56 11.58
C GLN A 288 -3.07 10.42 11.27
N PHE A 289 -2.04 9.79 10.69
CA PHE A 289 -0.75 10.41 10.41
C PHE A 289 -0.18 9.89 9.10
N GLU A 290 0.80 10.61 8.55
CA GLU A 290 1.56 10.22 7.37
C GLU A 290 3.06 10.32 7.60
N VAL A 291 3.79 9.41 6.97
CA VAL A 291 5.24 9.48 6.82
C VAL A 291 5.60 9.25 5.34
N ALA A 292 6.38 10.19 4.79
CA ALA A 292 6.78 10.16 3.38
C ALA A 292 8.31 10.18 3.25
N PRO A 293 8.93 9.07 2.78
CA PRO A 293 10.33 9.04 2.37
C PRO A 293 10.56 9.76 1.03
N ILE A 294 11.80 10.19 0.80
CA ILE A 294 12.25 10.61 -0.54
C ILE A 294 12.20 9.39 -1.47
N PHE A 295 11.82 9.61 -2.75
CA PHE A 295 11.81 8.56 -3.76
C PHE A 295 13.20 7.96 -3.99
N THR A 296 13.23 6.68 -4.29
CA THR A 296 14.43 5.93 -4.68
C THR A 296 14.11 5.05 -5.91
N GLU A 297 15.09 4.21 -6.32
CA GLU A 297 14.80 3.16 -7.30
C GLU A 297 13.68 2.23 -6.78
N ALA A 298 12.79 1.78 -7.66
CA ALA A 298 11.52 1.19 -7.26
C ALA A 298 11.66 -0.11 -6.44
N ASN A 299 12.63 -0.98 -6.76
CA ASN A 299 12.87 -2.19 -5.96
C ASN A 299 13.30 -1.82 -4.54
N LEU A 300 14.24 -0.89 -4.41
CA LEU A 300 14.70 -0.40 -3.11
C LEU A 300 13.58 0.33 -2.35
N ALA A 301 12.76 1.13 -3.03
CA ALA A 301 11.63 1.83 -2.41
C ALA A 301 10.58 0.85 -1.83
N VAL A 302 10.32 -0.26 -2.52
CA VAL A 302 9.40 -1.32 -2.02
C VAL A 302 9.99 -2.02 -0.81
N ASP A 303 11.28 -2.38 -0.82
CA ASP A 303 11.96 -2.95 0.35
C ASP A 303 11.94 -1.98 1.52
N GLN A 304 12.27 -0.71 1.29
CA GLN A 304 12.25 0.34 2.32
C GLN A 304 10.86 0.54 2.90
N ASN A 305 9.78 0.49 2.08
CA ASN A 305 8.43 0.61 2.59
C ASN A 305 8.02 -0.60 3.46
N ALA A 306 8.37 -1.82 3.05
CA ALA A 306 8.11 -3.02 3.85
C ALA A 306 8.85 -2.96 5.21
N LEU A 307 10.12 -2.53 5.19
CA LEU A 307 10.92 -2.32 6.40
C LEU A 307 10.37 -1.17 7.26
N LEU A 308 9.95 -0.05 6.65
CA LEU A 308 9.30 1.06 7.34
C LEU A 308 8.07 0.57 8.14
N MET A 309 7.18 -0.19 7.52
CA MET A 309 6.00 -0.74 8.20
C MET A 309 6.37 -1.67 9.36
N HIS A 310 7.45 -2.43 9.25
CA HIS A 310 7.99 -3.24 10.34
C HIS A 310 8.50 -2.35 11.48
N LEU A 311 9.33 -1.35 11.18
CA LEU A 311 9.88 -0.40 12.16
C LEU A 311 8.77 0.40 12.86
N MET A 312 7.75 0.84 12.12
CA MET A 312 6.60 1.56 12.70
C MET A 312 5.93 0.75 13.80
N ARG A 313 5.71 -0.56 13.61
CA ARG A 313 5.14 -1.43 14.64
C ARG A 313 6.07 -1.56 15.86
N LYS A 314 7.36 -1.81 15.63
CA LYS A 314 8.37 -1.98 16.70
C LYS A 314 8.52 -0.71 17.54
N VAL A 315 8.63 0.43 16.88
CA VAL A 315 8.79 1.73 17.56
C VAL A 315 7.51 2.12 18.31
N ALA A 316 6.33 1.92 17.67
CA ALA A 316 5.05 2.21 18.32
C ALA A 316 4.89 1.42 19.62
N GLU A 317 5.31 0.16 19.66
CA GLU A 317 5.27 -0.67 20.85
C GLU A 317 6.09 -0.08 22.00
N ARG A 318 7.30 0.45 21.74
CA ARG A 318 8.13 1.15 22.75
C ARG A 318 7.46 2.39 23.32
N HIS A 319 6.65 3.09 22.51
CA HIS A 319 5.91 4.28 22.89
C HIS A 319 4.51 4.01 23.45
N GLY A 320 4.14 2.73 23.65
CA GLY A 320 2.83 2.33 24.14
C GLY A 320 1.70 2.54 23.15
N PHE A 321 2.01 2.60 21.87
CA PHE A 321 1.07 2.69 20.76
C PHE A 321 0.95 1.37 19.98
N ALA A 322 -0.10 1.28 19.19
CA ALA A 322 -0.28 0.30 18.12
C ALA A 322 -0.57 1.02 16.80
N VAL A 323 0.09 0.60 15.74
CA VAL A 323 -0.12 1.12 14.37
C VAL A 323 -1.22 0.29 13.70
N LEU A 324 -2.21 0.96 13.11
CA LEU A 324 -3.21 0.33 12.28
C LEU A 324 -2.93 0.66 10.81
N PHE A 325 -2.63 -0.36 10.04
CA PHE A 325 -2.46 -0.26 8.59
C PHE A 325 -3.73 -0.65 7.82
N HIS A 326 -4.79 -1.09 8.50
CA HIS A 326 -6.06 -1.33 7.85
C HIS A 326 -6.54 -0.05 7.15
N GLU A 327 -7.01 -0.14 5.92
CA GLU A 327 -7.35 1.02 5.09
C GLU A 327 -8.56 1.81 5.62
N LYS A 328 -9.43 1.17 6.41
CA LYS A 328 -10.60 1.81 7.03
C LYS A 328 -10.80 1.28 8.45
N PRO A 329 -9.96 1.67 9.42
CA PRO A 329 -10.08 1.14 10.78
C PRO A 329 -11.29 1.68 11.54
N PHE A 330 -11.79 2.86 11.17
CA PHE A 330 -12.96 3.49 11.78
C PHE A 330 -13.96 3.91 10.72
N ALA A 331 -15.26 3.67 10.96
CA ALA A 331 -16.32 4.19 10.11
C ALA A 331 -16.50 5.70 10.34
N GLY A 332 -17.04 6.41 9.34
CA GLY A 332 -17.38 7.83 9.46
C GLY A 332 -16.21 8.80 9.32
N VAL A 333 -14.95 8.35 9.35
CA VAL A 333 -13.76 9.19 9.15
C VAL A 333 -12.94 8.73 7.95
N ASN A 334 -11.93 9.49 7.53
CA ASN A 334 -11.05 9.13 6.41
C ASN A 334 -10.40 7.76 6.63
N GLY A 335 -10.12 7.08 5.54
CA GLY A 335 -9.29 5.89 5.50
C GLY A 335 -7.83 6.22 5.16
N SER A 336 -6.96 5.21 5.24
CA SER A 336 -5.53 5.35 4.96
C SER A 336 -5.15 4.71 3.63
N GLY A 337 -4.40 5.43 2.83
CA GLY A 337 -3.80 4.98 1.58
C GLY A 337 -2.29 4.84 1.68
N LYS A 338 -1.72 4.49 0.55
CA LYS A 338 -0.28 4.49 0.30
C LYS A 338 -0.06 5.02 -1.11
N HIS A 339 0.13 6.33 -1.22
CA HIS A 339 0.30 6.94 -2.53
C HIS A 339 1.64 6.54 -3.15
N ASN A 340 1.61 6.06 -4.37
CA ASN A 340 2.79 5.64 -5.11
C ASN A 340 3.14 6.68 -6.16
N ASN A 341 4.19 7.45 -5.89
CA ASN A 341 4.74 8.46 -6.80
C ASN A 341 5.73 7.77 -7.76
N TRP A 342 5.32 7.55 -8.98
CA TRP A 342 6.03 6.77 -10.00
C TRP A 342 6.60 7.66 -11.11
N SER A 343 7.88 7.47 -11.48
CA SER A 343 8.52 8.15 -12.59
C SER A 343 9.61 7.30 -13.26
N LEU A 344 10.17 7.77 -14.38
CA LEU A 344 11.26 7.13 -15.12
C LEU A 344 12.43 8.10 -15.27
N VAL A 345 13.64 7.66 -14.96
CA VAL A 345 14.87 8.46 -15.01
C VAL A 345 15.96 7.73 -15.78
N THR A 346 16.60 8.41 -16.73
CA THR A 346 17.73 7.85 -17.49
C THR A 346 18.99 7.78 -16.62
N ASN A 347 19.96 6.93 -17.01
CA ASN A 347 21.30 6.93 -16.43
C ASN A 347 22.05 8.27 -16.60
N THR A 348 21.60 9.14 -17.51
CA THR A 348 22.12 10.51 -17.68
C THR A 348 21.46 11.54 -16.77
N GLY A 349 20.55 11.12 -15.87
CA GLY A 349 19.88 11.95 -14.86
C GLY A 349 18.64 12.71 -15.38
N VAL A 350 18.14 12.40 -16.56
CA VAL A 350 16.97 13.05 -17.16
C VAL A 350 15.70 12.33 -16.69
N ASN A 351 14.79 13.05 -16.04
CA ASN A 351 13.44 12.56 -15.74
C ASN A 351 12.59 12.63 -17.02
N LEU A 352 12.15 11.46 -17.51
CA LEU A 352 11.41 11.32 -18.77
C LEU A 352 9.96 11.85 -18.69
N LEU A 353 9.45 12.07 -17.49
CA LEU A 353 8.14 12.67 -17.21
C LEU A 353 8.24 14.16 -16.84
N SER A 354 9.41 14.78 -16.99
CA SER A 354 9.56 16.22 -16.75
C SER A 354 9.12 17.00 -18.00
N PRO A 355 8.06 17.82 -17.95
CA PRO A 355 7.58 18.59 -19.09
C PRO A 355 8.55 19.68 -19.51
N GLY A 356 9.44 20.12 -18.61
CA GLY A 356 10.36 21.23 -18.85
C GLY A 356 9.63 22.57 -18.99
N LYS A 357 10.33 23.60 -19.52
CA LYS A 357 9.77 24.95 -19.70
C LYS A 357 8.74 25.06 -20.83
N SER A 358 8.69 24.11 -21.73
CA SER A 358 7.82 24.12 -22.91
C SER A 358 7.26 22.71 -23.17
N PRO A 359 6.22 22.28 -22.44
CA PRO A 359 5.67 20.93 -22.55
C PRO A 359 5.23 20.55 -23.98
N SER A 360 4.64 21.49 -24.70
CA SER A 360 4.14 21.28 -26.07
C SER A 360 5.25 20.99 -27.11
N SER A 361 6.48 21.43 -26.85
CA SER A 361 7.64 21.22 -27.75
C SER A 361 8.56 20.09 -27.26
N ASN A 362 8.36 19.57 -26.04
CA ASN A 362 9.15 18.48 -25.48
C ASN A 362 8.63 17.12 -25.96
N LEU A 363 9.09 16.71 -27.13
CA LEU A 363 8.63 15.47 -27.76
C LEU A 363 9.00 14.21 -26.95
N GLN A 364 10.13 14.23 -26.24
CA GLN A 364 10.52 13.15 -25.32
C GLN A 364 9.51 13.03 -24.17
N PHE A 365 9.21 14.13 -23.49
CA PHE A 365 8.19 14.14 -22.42
C PHE A 365 6.84 13.64 -22.94
N LEU A 366 6.35 14.20 -24.05
CA LEU A 366 5.05 13.80 -24.64
C LEU A 366 5.02 12.31 -24.98
N THR A 367 6.14 11.73 -25.42
CA THR A 367 6.22 10.31 -25.73
C THR A 367 5.99 9.45 -24.47
N PHE A 368 6.75 9.67 -23.41
CA PHE A 368 6.62 8.87 -22.19
C PHE A 368 5.32 9.15 -21.46
N PHE A 369 4.87 10.39 -21.44
CA PHE A 369 3.60 10.82 -20.85
C PHE A 369 2.40 10.13 -21.52
N LEU A 370 2.30 10.22 -22.85
CA LEU A 370 1.19 9.62 -23.61
C LEU A 370 1.25 8.08 -23.60
N CYS A 371 2.44 7.48 -23.69
CA CYS A 371 2.59 6.04 -23.57
C CYS A 371 2.13 5.52 -22.19
N THR A 372 2.43 6.25 -21.11
CA THR A 372 1.97 5.88 -19.76
C THR A 372 0.44 5.94 -19.67
N ILE A 373 -0.18 7.03 -20.12
CA ILE A 373 -1.65 7.15 -20.09
C ILE A 373 -2.30 6.10 -20.99
N LYS A 374 -1.72 5.83 -22.16
CA LYS A 374 -2.22 4.79 -23.07
C LYS A 374 -2.12 3.41 -22.48
N ALA A 375 -1.04 3.10 -21.74
CA ALA A 375 -0.89 1.86 -21.01
C ALA A 375 -2.00 1.72 -19.95
N VAL A 376 -2.23 2.76 -19.16
CA VAL A 376 -3.28 2.78 -18.15
C VAL A 376 -4.66 2.63 -18.81
N HIS A 377 -4.96 3.38 -19.88
CA HIS A 377 -6.23 3.24 -20.58
C HIS A 377 -6.48 1.83 -21.12
N ARG A 378 -5.43 1.19 -21.63
CA ARG A 378 -5.54 -0.16 -22.20
C ARG A 378 -5.76 -1.24 -21.14
N TYR A 379 -5.17 -1.08 -19.95
CA TYR A 379 -5.11 -2.09 -18.90
C TYR A 379 -5.69 -1.61 -17.55
N GLU A 380 -6.57 -0.60 -17.53
CA GLU A 380 -7.13 -0.03 -16.31
C GLU A 380 -7.82 -1.08 -15.41
N PRO A 381 -8.54 -2.11 -15.94
CA PRO A 381 -9.12 -3.13 -15.11
C PRO A 381 -8.08 -3.95 -14.35
N LEU A 382 -6.93 -4.22 -14.98
CA LEU A 382 -5.83 -4.94 -14.37
C LEU A 382 -5.13 -4.08 -13.30
N LEU A 383 -5.01 -2.76 -13.54
CA LEU A 383 -4.49 -1.85 -12.53
C LEU A 383 -5.43 -1.78 -11.31
N ARG A 384 -6.77 -1.78 -11.51
CA ARG A 384 -7.75 -1.92 -10.42
C ARG A 384 -7.60 -3.25 -9.68
N ALA A 385 -7.39 -4.35 -10.39
CA ALA A 385 -7.16 -5.68 -9.80
C ALA A 385 -5.88 -5.72 -8.94
N SER A 386 -4.86 -4.95 -9.29
CA SER A 386 -3.59 -4.93 -8.58
C SER A 386 -3.68 -4.40 -7.13
N ILE A 387 -4.70 -3.57 -6.86
CA ILE A 387 -4.95 -2.96 -5.54
C ILE A 387 -6.16 -3.57 -4.81
N ALA A 388 -6.73 -4.63 -5.37
CA ALA A 388 -7.90 -5.28 -4.81
C ALA A 388 -7.54 -6.06 -3.54
N SER A 389 -8.22 -5.74 -2.44
CA SER A 389 -8.17 -6.47 -1.18
C SER A 389 -9.48 -6.26 -0.41
N ALA A 390 -9.81 -7.19 0.49
CA ALA A 390 -11.01 -7.10 1.33
C ALA A 390 -11.04 -5.80 2.16
N THR A 391 -9.88 -5.33 2.57
CA THR A 391 -9.69 -4.15 3.43
C THR A 391 -9.73 -2.85 2.63
N ASN A 392 -9.15 -2.80 1.43
CA ASN A 392 -9.18 -1.63 0.57
C ASN A 392 -10.58 -1.37 -0.03
N ASP A 393 -11.42 -2.41 -0.18
CA ASP A 393 -12.83 -2.25 -0.61
C ASP A 393 -13.65 -1.36 0.34
N TYR A 394 -13.26 -1.25 1.63
CA TYR A 394 -13.91 -0.35 2.59
C TYR A 394 -13.48 1.12 2.44
N ARG A 395 -12.30 1.35 1.85
CA ARG A 395 -11.74 2.70 1.68
C ARG A 395 -12.17 3.34 0.37
N LEU A 396 -12.14 2.61 -0.74
CA LEU A 396 -12.35 3.15 -2.09
C LEU A 396 -13.73 3.80 -2.24
N GLY A 397 -13.76 4.99 -2.85
CA GLY A 397 -14.98 5.70 -3.19
C GLY A 397 -15.60 6.54 -2.07
N ALA A 398 -14.90 6.75 -0.95
CA ALA A 398 -15.38 7.56 0.17
C ALA A 398 -14.26 8.35 0.85
N ASN A 399 -14.59 9.53 1.41
CA ASN A 399 -13.71 10.29 2.30
C ASN A 399 -12.28 10.48 1.74
N GLU A 400 -12.15 11.18 0.62
CA GLU A 400 -10.89 11.48 -0.09
C GLU A 400 -10.18 10.29 -0.74
N ALA A 401 -10.64 9.04 -0.55
CA ALA A 401 -10.11 7.90 -1.27
C ALA A 401 -10.65 7.85 -2.71
N PRO A 402 -9.83 7.51 -3.71
CA PRO A 402 -10.28 7.44 -5.09
C PRO A 402 -11.34 6.36 -5.30
N PRO A 403 -12.23 6.52 -6.31
CA PRO A 403 -13.24 5.52 -6.66
C PRO A 403 -12.61 4.25 -7.27
N ALA A 404 -13.43 3.22 -7.43
CA ALA A 404 -13.04 1.96 -8.08
C ALA A 404 -12.77 2.14 -9.60
N ILE A 405 -13.32 3.18 -10.22
CA ILE A 405 -13.07 3.51 -11.63
C ILE A 405 -11.70 4.15 -11.74
N VAL A 406 -10.80 3.52 -12.47
CA VAL A 406 -9.46 4.07 -12.72
C VAL A 406 -9.55 5.11 -13.85
N SER A 407 -9.49 6.39 -13.48
CA SER A 407 -9.35 7.51 -14.40
C SER A 407 -8.00 8.20 -14.23
N VAL A 408 -7.62 9.01 -15.21
CA VAL A 408 -6.35 9.75 -15.21
C VAL A 408 -6.64 11.24 -15.19
N PHE A 409 -6.00 11.95 -14.25
CA PHE A 409 -6.02 13.41 -14.16
C PHE A 409 -4.69 13.99 -14.63
N ILE A 410 -4.74 15.01 -15.49
CA ILE A 410 -3.54 15.65 -16.06
C ILE A 410 -3.50 17.16 -15.90
N GLY A 411 -4.60 17.78 -15.48
CA GLY A 411 -4.76 19.22 -15.31
C GLY A 411 -4.98 19.99 -16.61
N ALA A 412 -5.51 21.20 -16.46
CA ALA A 412 -5.98 22.02 -17.58
C ALA A 412 -4.90 22.35 -18.63
N LEU A 413 -3.67 22.62 -18.17
CA LEU A 413 -2.57 22.96 -19.10
C LEU A 413 -2.23 21.80 -20.06
N LEU A 414 -2.05 20.59 -19.51
CA LEU A 414 -1.71 19.43 -20.35
C LEU A 414 -2.90 18.98 -21.20
N THR A 415 -4.13 19.18 -20.74
CA THR A 415 -5.33 18.98 -21.56
C THR A 415 -5.30 19.88 -22.79
N GLN A 416 -4.99 21.17 -22.64
CA GLN A 416 -4.81 22.09 -23.78
C GLN A 416 -3.68 21.66 -24.72
N VAL A 417 -2.55 21.18 -24.16
CA VAL A 417 -1.43 20.65 -24.97
C VAL A 417 -1.88 19.45 -25.80
N LEU A 418 -2.67 18.53 -25.24
CA LEU A 418 -3.18 17.37 -25.99
C LEU A 418 -4.19 17.75 -27.07
N ASP A 419 -5.08 18.71 -26.81
CA ASP A 419 -6.02 19.21 -27.80
C ASP A 419 -5.30 19.90 -28.96
N GLY A 420 -4.27 20.72 -28.67
CA GLY A 420 -3.41 21.31 -29.67
C GLY A 420 -2.64 20.28 -30.50
N LEU A 421 -2.12 19.22 -29.85
CA LEU A 421 -1.43 18.13 -30.55
C LEU A 421 -2.32 17.42 -31.59
N GLN A 422 -3.63 17.29 -31.30
CA GLN A 422 -4.59 16.69 -32.22
C GLN A 422 -4.92 17.56 -33.43
N GLN A 423 -4.92 18.88 -33.27
CA GLN A 423 -5.31 19.85 -34.30
C GLN A 423 -4.14 20.26 -35.21
N ALA A 424 -2.90 20.00 -34.78
CA ALA A 424 -1.71 20.46 -35.46
C ALA A 424 -1.48 19.72 -36.79
N GLN A 425 -1.50 20.47 -37.88
CA GLN A 425 -0.95 20.06 -39.18
C GLN A 425 0.48 20.59 -39.28
N GLY A 426 1.49 19.79 -38.87
CA GLY A 426 2.90 20.15 -39.00
C GLY A 426 3.50 20.96 -37.84
N LYS A 427 4.64 21.63 -38.07
CA LYS A 427 5.52 22.26 -37.07
C LYS A 427 4.94 23.46 -36.29
N ASP A 428 3.78 23.98 -36.65
CA ASP A 428 3.19 25.20 -36.08
C ASP A 428 2.49 24.98 -34.70
N PHE A 429 2.63 23.78 -34.13
CA PHE A 429 2.12 23.48 -32.79
C PHE A 429 2.90 24.18 -31.67
N ILE A 430 4.03 24.78 -31.96
CA ILE A 430 4.93 25.42 -31.02
C ILE A 430 4.51 26.88 -30.79
N GLN A 431 3.37 27.15 -30.19
CA GLN A 431 3.04 28.49 -29.76
C GLN A 431 3.36 28.73 -28.28
N LYS A 432 4.10 29.81 -28.08
CA LYS A 432 4.58 30.32 -26.79
C LYS A 432 3.42 30.69 -25.89
N ASN A 433 3.11 29.90 -24.86
CA ASN A 433 2.45 30.42 -23.67
C ASN A 433 3.53 30.75 -22.63
N LYS A 434 4.01 31.97 -22.67
CA LYS A 434 4.81 32.61 -21.62
C LYS A 434 3.92 33.52 -20.81
N ASP A 435 3.09 32.96 -19.94
CA ASP A 435 2.61 33.71 -18.79
C ASP A 435 2.92 32.87 -17.56
N GLU A 436 4.07 33.14 -16.94
CA GLU A 436 4.31 32.79 -15.54
C GLU A 436 3.23 33.49 -14.74
N LEU A 437 2.20 32.78 -14.30
CA LEU A 437 1.18 33.31 -13.42
C LEU A 437 1.83 33.65 -12.06
N ARG A 438 2.13 34.94 -11.89
CA ARG A 438 2.61 35.50 -10.62
C ARG A 438 1.41 35.97 -9.82
N LEU A 439 1.32 35.52 -8.58
CA LEU A 439 0.32 35.98 -7.66
C LEU A 439 0.99 36.93 -6.66
N ASN A 440 0.66 38.22 -6.74
CA ASN A 440 1.05 39.21 -5.73
C ASN A 440 -0.11 39.36 -4.75
N VAL A 441 0.00 38.75 -3.57
CA VAL A 441 -1.07 38.73 -2.57
C VAL A 441 -0.95 39.92 -1.61
N VAL A 442 0.25 40.22 -1.15
CA VAL A 442 0.54 41.35 -0.21
C VAL A 442 1.96 41.85 -0.47
N GLY A 443 2.14 43.18 -0.55
CA GLY A 443 3.40 43.80 -0.91
C GLY A 443 4.63 43.53 -0.01
N LYS A 444 4.46 42.81 1.10
CA LYS A 444 5.55 42.34 1.98
C LYS A 444 5.94 40.88 1.75
N ILE A 445 5.14 40.14 0.97
CA ILE A 445 5.37 38.73 0.64
C ILE A 445 5.97 38.67 -0.75
N PRO A 446 7.05 37.90 -0.99
CA PRO A 446 7.58 37.67 -2.33
C PRO A 446 6.50 37.15 -3.28
N ASP A 447 6.59 37.50 -4.56
CA ASP A 447 5.68 37.02 -5.57
C ASP A 447 5.60 35.48 -5.54
N LEU A 448 4.38 34.95 -5.47
CA LEU A 448 4.13 33.51 -5.54
C LEU A 448 4.08 33.10 -7.02
N PHE A 449 4.79 32.03 -7.35
CA PHE A 449 4.66 31.39 -8.64
C PHE A 449 3.57 30.32 -8.53
N LEU A 450 2.49 30.49 -9.31
CA LEU A 450 1.45 29.48 -9.37
C LEU A 450 1.99 28.25 -10.10
N ASP A 451 1.90 27.10 -9.44
CA ASP A 451 2.14 25.81 -10.06
C ASP A 451 0.98 25.54 -11.06
N THR A 452 1.32 25.05 -12.24
CA THR A 452 0.36 24.72 -13.29
C THR A 452 -0.29 23.35 -13.06
N THR A 453 0.10 22.64 -12.00
CA THR A 453 -0.46 21.34 -11.63
C THR A 453 -1.54 21.52 -10.59
N ASP A 454 -2.79 21.39 -10.99
CA ASP A 454 -3.93 21.28 -10.09
C ASP A 454 -3.99 19.85 -9.50
N ARG A 455 -4.58 19.70 -8.30
CA ARG A 455 -4.74 18.42 -7.62
C ARG A 455 -6.21 18.04 -7.56
N ASN A 456 -6.61 17.02 -8.30
CA ASN A 456 -7.91 16.39 -8.10
C ASN A 456 -7.78 15.22 -7.11
N ARG A 457 -8.23 15.43 -5.87
CA ARG A 457 -8.13 14.44 -4.79
C ARG A 457 -8.93 13.16 -5.07
N THR A 458 -9.96 13.23 -5.93
CA THR A 458 -10.78 12.07 -6.31
C THR A 458 -10.19 11.24 -7.45
N SER A 459 -9.09 11.69 -8.08
CA SER A 459 -8.46 10.94 -9.18
C SER A 459 -7.58 9.80 -8.65
N PRO A 460 -7.78 8.56 -9.11
CA PRO A 460 -6.94 7.43 -8.69
C PRO A 460 -5.54 7.44 -9.30
N PHE A 461 -5.35 8.07 -10.45
CA PHE A 461 -4.08 8.17 -11.14
C PHE A 461 -3.88 9.59 -11.68
N ALA A 462 -3.01 10.37 -11.05
CA ALA A 462 -2.85 11.79 -11.32
C ALA A 462 -1.41 12.12 -11.75
N PHE A 463 -1.26 13.00 -12.74
CA PHE A 463 0.02 13.58 -13.08
C PHE A 463 0.30 14.78 -12.19
N THR A 464 1.42 14.77 -11.47
CA THR A 464 1.78 15.80 -10.47
C THR A 464 3.10 16.49 -10.82
N GLY A 465 3.21 16.98 -12.06
CA GLY A 465 4.30 17.83 -12.53
C GLY A 465 5.49 17.12 -13.17
N ASN A 466 5.98 16.04 -12.60
CA ASN A 466 7.10 15.25 -13.14
C ASN A 466 7.02 13.75 -12.82
N LYS A 467 5.85 13.30 -12.40
CA LYS A 467 5.56 11.92 -11.99
C LYS A 467 4.07 11.66 -12.07
N PHE A 468 3.68 10.41 -12.12
CA PHE A 468 2.31 9.98 -11.86
C PHE A 468 2.19 9.49 -10.41
N GLU A 469 1.11 9.87 -9.78
CA GLU A 469 0.74 9.46 -8.42
C GLU A 469 -0.42 8.47 -8.50
N PHE A 470 -0.18 7.24 -8.08
CA PHE A 470 -1.22 6.20 -7.97
C PHE A 470 -1.74 6.16 -6.53
N ARG A 471 -2.93 6.72 -6.31
CA ARG A 471 -3.54 6.99 -4.99
C ARG A 471 -4.39 5.84 -4.45
N ALA A 472 -4.76 4.90 -5.32
CA ALA A 472 -5.71 3.85 -4.98
C ALA A 472 -5.09 2.67 -4.22
N VAL A 473 -3.78 2.66 -4.00
CA VAL A 473 -3.08 1.63 -3.22
C VAL A 473 -3.43 1.78 -1.75
N GLY A 474 -3.81 0.68 -1.11
CA GLY A 474 -4.17 0.66 0.32
C GLY A 474 -2.94 0.75 1.24
N SER A 475 -3.12 1.30 2.42
CA SER A 475 -2.05 1.50 3.41
C SER A 475 -1.40 0.20 3.88
N ASN A 476 -2.14 -0.91 3.87
CA ASN A 476 -1.61 -2.24 4.25
C ASN A 476 -0.94 -2.98 3.07
N ALA A 477 -1.13 -2.53 1.83
CA ALA A 477 -0.66 -3.22 0.65
C ALA A 477 0.87 -3.21 0.51
N ASN A 478 1.44 -4.28 -0.07
CA ASN A 478 2.80 -4.26 -0.59
C ASN A 478 2.82 -3.54 -1.95
N CYS A 479 3.66 -2.51 -2.09
CA CYS A 479 3.76 -1.72 -3.32
C CYS A 479 4.28 -2.51 -4.52
N GLY A 480 4.95 -3.63 -4.31
CA GLY A 480 5.51 -4.47 -5.37
C GLY A 480 4.47 -4.94 -6.37
N LYS A 481 3.27 -5.34 -5.89
CA LYS A 481 2.19 -5.83 -6.76
C LYS A 481 1.67 -4.76 -7.73
N PRO A 482 1.20 -3.57 -7.30
CA PRO A 482 0.73 -2.54 -8.23
C PRO A 482 1.87 -1.98 -9.11
N MET A 483 3.09 -1.89 -8.61
CA MET A 483 4.22 -1.41 -9.39
C MET A 483 4.67 -2.43 -10.44
N MET A 484 4.62 -3.73 -10.14
CA MET A 484 4.83 -4.79 -11.13
C MET A 484 3.84 -4.67 -12.29
N VAL A 485 2.56 -4.47 -12.00
CA VAL A 485 1.51 -4.30 -13.02
C VAL A 485 1.75 -3.04 -13.85
N LEU A 486 1.96 -1.89 -13.21
CA LEU A 486 2.16 -0.61 -13.88
C LEU A 486 3.40 -0.65 -14.81
N ASN A 487 4.53 -1.13 -14.31
CA ASN A 487 5.75 -1.22 -15.10
C ASN A 487 5.60 -2.18 -16.29
N THR A 488 4.91 -3.30 -16.12
CA THR A 488 4.66 -4.27 -17.22
C THR A 488 3.79 -3.64 -18.32
N MET A 489 2.73 -2.92 -17.93
CA MET A 489 1.83 -2.24 -18.87
C MET A 489 2.57 -1.15 -19.66
N VAL A 490 3.39 -0.36 -18.97
CA VAL A 490 4.19 0.71 -19.60
C VAL A 490 5.26 0.13 -20.51
N ALA A 491 5.95 -0.94 -20.09
CA ALA A 491 6.93 -1.65 -20.92
C ALA A 491 6.31 -2.14 -22.24
N LYS A 492 5.13 -2.77 -22.14
CA LYS A 492 4.37 -3.22 -23.32
C LYS A 492 4.03 -2.06 -24.25
N GLN A 493 3.52 -0.96 -23.69
CA GLN A 493 3.10 0.19 -24.49
C GLN A 493 4.29 0.91 -25.15
N LEU A 494 5.42 1.02 -24.47
CA LEU A 494 6.66 1.56 -25.07
C LEU A 494 7.21 0.66 -26.19
N THR A 495 7.14 -0.65 -26.02
CA THR A 495 7.50 -1.64 -27.05
C THR A 495 6.60 -1.50 -28.27
N ASP A 496 5.29 -1.37 -28.08
CA ASP A 496 4.33 -1.18 -29.17
C ASP A 496 4.57 0.18 -29.88
N PHE A 497 4.79 1.25 -29.11
CA PHE A 497 5.13 2.58 -29.63
C PHE A 497 6.37 2.53 -30.55
N LYS A 498 7.44 1.90 -30.06
CA LYS A 498 8.66 1.74 -30.86
C LYS A 498 8.41 1.01 -32.18
N ARG A 499 7.65 -0.10 -32.11
CA ARG A 499 7.28 -0.88 -33.28
C ARG A 499 6.48 -0.05 -34.28
N GLU A 500 5.53 0.76 -33.84
CA GLU A 500 4.73 1.65 -34.70
C GLU A 500 5.58 2.74 -35.36
N VAL A 501 6.46 3.39 -34.60
CA VAL A 501 7.39 4.41 -35.14
C VAL A 501 8.36 3.81 -36.18
N ASP A 502 8.99 2.66 -35.83
CA ASP A 502 9.92 1.98 -36.72
C ASP A 502 9.25 1.51 -38.04
N ALA A 503 7.97 1.09 -37.96
CA ALA A 503 7.19 0.73 -39.13
C ALA A 503 6.96 1.93 -40.07
N LEU A 504 6.64 3.10 -39.52
CA LEU A 504 6.49 4.33 -40.29
C LEU A 504 7.81 4.79 -40.96
N LEU A 505 8.91 4.69 -40.22
CA LEU A 505 10.24 5.02 -40.76
C LEU A 505 10.66 4.09 -41.90
N LYS A 506 10.37 2.78 -41.79
CA LYS A 506 10.65 1.80 -42.85
C LYS A 506 9.78 2.02 -44.10
N ALA A 507 8.48 2.28 -43.93
CA ALA A 507 7.54 2.51 -45.02
C ALA A 507 7.84 3.82 -45.78
N GLY A 508 8.41 4.82 -45.13
CA GLY A 508 8.68 6.14 -45.65
C GLY A 508 9.94 6.25 -46.55
N ASN A 509 10.65 5.16 -46.85
CA ASN A 509 11.83 5.12 -47.75
C ASN A 509 12.83 6.26 -47.51
N LYS A 510 13.26 6.51 -46.27
CA LYS A 510 14.16 7.59 -45.82
C LYS A 510 13.63 9.02 -46.02
N LYS A 511 12.38 9.22 -46.47
CA LYS A 511 11.77 10.55 -46.65
C LYS A 511 11.04 11.04 -45.40
N VAL A 512 10.65 10.14 -44.50
CA VAL A 512 9.99 10.50 -43.25
C VAL A 512 11.03 10.78 -42.16
N LYS A 513 10.99 11.97 -41.56
CA LYS A 513 11.84 12.31 -40.41
C LYS A 513 11.36 11.57 -39.17
N LYS A 514 12.30 11.26 -38.28
CA LYS A 514 12.02 10.54 -37.04
C LYS A 514 10.99 11.28 -36.17
N GLU A 515 11.15 12.58 -36.03
CA GLU A 515 10.25 13.45 -35.28
C GLU A 515 8.82 13.44 -35.85
N ASP A 516 8.66 13.42 -37.15
CA ASP A 516 7.36 13.38 -37.82
C ASP A 516 6.66 12.02 -37.62
N ALA A 517 7.42 10.92 -37.63
CA ALA A 517 6.90 9.60 -37.36
C ALA A 517 6.43 9.48 -35.88
N ILE A 518 7.24 9.97 -34.94
CA ILE A 518 6.88 10.02 -33.51
C ILE A 518 5.61 10.85 -33.32
N LEU A 519 5.58 12.07 -33.87
CA LEU A 519 4.44 12.97 -33.75
C LEU A 519 3.14 12.33 -34.29
N LYS A 520 3.21 11.65 -35.41
CA LYS A 520 2.04 10.95 -35.98
C LYS A 520 1.49 9.87 -35.11
N VAL A 521 2.35 9.06 -34.45
CA VAL A 521 1.91 8.03 -33.53
C VAL A 521 1.29 8.67 -32.28
N LEU A 522 1.92 9.72 -31.74
CA LEU A 522 1.43 10.43 -30.55
C LEU A 522 0.07 11.12 -30.79
N GLN A 523 -0.19 11.64 -31.99
CA GLN A 523 -1.50 12.19 -32.34
C GLN A 523 -2.60 11.11 -32.26
N GLY A 524 -2.33 9.91 -32.76
CA GLY A 524 -3.23 8.77 -32.63
C GLY A 524 -3.47 8.37 -31.16
N TYR A 525 -2.42 8.39 -30.34
CA TYR A 525 -2.51 8.10 -28.91
C TYR A 525 -3.33 9.17 -28.19
N ALA A 526 -3.06 10.45 -28.40
CA ALA A 526 -3.78 11.56 -27.79
C ALA A 526 -5.30 11.49 -28.05
N GLN A 527 -5.71 11.05 -29.23
CA GLN A 527 -7.13 10.82 -29.52
C GLN A 527 -7.68 9.60 -28.79
N SER A 528 -6.93 8.51 -28.74
CA SER A 528 -7.40 7.23 -28.20
C SER A 528 -7.48 7.18 -26.67
N ILE A 529 -6.77 8.06 -25.95
CA ILE A 529 -6.77 8.10 -24.49
C ILE A 529 -7.89 8.97 -23.88
N LYS A 530 -8.64 9.73 -24.70
CA LYS A 530 -9.70 10.61 -24.19
C LYS A 530 -10.70 9.95 -23.22
N PRO A 531 -11.11 8.68 -23.45
CA PRO A 531 -12.06 8.04 -22.54
C PRO A 531 -11.61 7.93 -21.10
N ILE A 532 -10.29 7.81 -20.83
CA ILE A 532 -9.78 7.65 -19.47
C ILE A 532 -9.48 8.98 -18.77
N LEU A 533 -9.38 10.07 -19.53
CA LEU A 533 -9.11 11.40 -18.95
C LEU A 533 -10.35 11.94 -18.26
N PHE A 534 -10.20 12.36 -16.99
CA PHE A 534 -11.30 12.93 -16.22
C PHE A 534 -10.76 13.96 -15.20
N GLU A 535 -11.39 15.15 -15.20
CA GLU A 535 -10.98 16.28 -14.36
C GLU A 535 -12.08 16.70 -13.34
N GLY A 536 -13.23 16.02 -13.35
CA GLY A 536 -14.35 16.32 -12.48
C GLY A 536 -14.34 15.58 -11.15
N ASP A 537 -15.49 15.65 -10.44
CA ASP A 537 -15.71 14.93 -9.20
C ASP A 537 -15.92 13.43 -9.45
N GLY A 538 -14.92 12.62 -9.05
CA GLY A 538 -14.89 11.16 -9.19
C GLY A 538 -15.94 10.42 -8.33
N TYR A 539 -16.57 11.08 -7.35
CA TYR A 539 -17.61 10.48 -6.49
C TYR A 539 -19.02 10.61 -7.05
N SER A 540 -19.20 11.43 -8.07
CA SER A 540 -20.54 11.73 -8.60
C SER A 540 -21.14 10.51 -9.33
N LYS A 541 -22.45 10.30 -9.16
CA LYS A 541 -23.19 9.29 -9.95
C LYS A 541 -23.12 9.58 -11.46
N ALA A 542 -23.07 10.86 -11.82
CA ALA A 542 -22.91 11.28 -13.20
C ALA A 542 -21.60 10.76 -13.81
N TRP A 543 -20.52 10.71 -13.00
CA TRP A 543 -19.26 10.12 -13.43
C TRP A 543 -19.36 8.60 -13.62
N GLU A 544 -20.03 7.88 -12.72
CA GLU A 544 -20.23 6.42 -12.90
C GLU A 544 -20.94 6.12 -14.22
N GLU A 545 -22.01 6.88 -14.54
CA GLU A 545 -22.77 6.73 -15.79
C GLU A 545 -21.92 7.10 -17.02
N GLU A 546 -21.14 8.16 -16.92
CA GLU A 546 -20.27 8.63 -18.01
C GLU A 546 -19.12 7.64 -18.24
N ALA A 547 -18.50 7.13 -17.18
CA ALA A 547 -17.43 6.13 -17.26
C ALA A 547 -17.91 4.84 -17.94
N GLN A 548 -19.13 4.40 -17.64
CA GLN A 548 -19.73 3.25 -18.29
C GLN A 548 -19.95 3.49 -19.80
N LYS A 549 -20.41 4.68 -20.19
CA LYS A 549 -20.54 5.07 -21.62
C LYS A 549 -19.19 5.11 -22.33
N ARG A 550 -18.12 5.48 -21.62
CA ARG A 550 -16.74 5.50 -22.13
C ARG A 550 -16.10 4.11 -22.17
N GLY A 551 -16.76 3.08 -21.64
CA GLY A 551 -16.28 1.70 -21.60
C GLY A 551 -15.24 1.44 -20.49
N LEU A 552 -15.19 2.28 -19.44
CA LEU A 552 -14.32 2.08 -18.28
C LEU A 552 -14.95 1.10 -17.29
N SER A 553 -14.13 0.28 -16.65
CA SER A 553 -14.58 -0.67 -15.64
C SER A 553 -14.92 0.00 -14.31
N ASN A 554 -15.89 -0.58 -13.57
CA ASN A 554 -16.27 -0.14 -12.23
C ASN A 554 -16.37 -1.35 -11.29
N TYR A 555 -15.25 -1.99 -10.99
CA TYR A 555 -15.19 -3.13 -10.07
C TYR A 555 -15.20 -2.66 -8.61
N LYS A 556 -16.38 -2.56 -8.02
CA LYS A 556 -16.56 -2.11 -6.63
C LYS A 556 -16.08 -3.13 -5.59
N THR A 557 -15.98 -4.40 -5.97
CA THR A 557 -15.60 -5.49 -5.07
C THR A 557 -14.33 -6.20 -5.50
N THR A 558 -13.59 -6.69 -4.53
CA THR A 558 -12.36 -7.45 -4.78
C THR A 558 -12.58 -8.72 -5.60
N PRO A 559 -13.60 -9.59 -5.32
CA PRO A 559 -13.80 -10.78 -6.15
C PRO A 559 -14.09 -10.48 -7.62
N ASP A 560 -14.77 -9.37 -7.92
CA ASP A 560 -15.01 -8.96 -9.31
C ASP A 560 -13.73 -8.46 -9.98
N ALA A 561 -12.95 -7.63 -9.28
CA ALA A 561 -11.72 -7.08 -9.82
C ALA A 561 -10.64 -8.13 -10.08
N LEU A 562 -10.52 -9.13 -9.20
CA LEU A 562 -9.47 -10.15 -9.30
C LEU A 562 -9.55 -10.99 -10.58
N LYS A 563 -10.73 -11.15 -11.19
CA LYS A 563 -10.94 -11.87 -12.46
C LYS A 563 -10.07 -11.32 -13.58
N GLU A 564 -9.74 -10.04 -13.55
CA GLU A 564 -8.89 -9.41 -14.55
C GLU A 564 -7.48 -9.97 -14.60
N ASN A 565 -6.98 -10.55 -13.49
CA ASN A 565 -5.63 -11.13 -13.43
C ASN A 565 -5.46 -12.37 -14.34
N ILE A 566 -6.55 -13.06 -14.66
CA ILE A 566 -6.54 -14.31 -15.44
C ILE A 566 -7.26 -14.20 -16.79
N THR A 567 -7.58 -12.97 -17.24
CA THR A 567 -8.08 -12.75 -18.59
C THR A 567 -7.01 -13.08 -19.63
N GLU A 568 -7.42 -13.50 -20.84
CA GLU A 568 -6.48 -13.72 -21.95
C GLU A 568 -5.57 -12.53 -22.20
N LYS A 569 -6.12 -11.31 -22.06
CA LYS A 569 -5.38 -10.05 -22.20
C LYS A 569 -4.30 -9.87 -21.14
N ALA A 570 -4.58 -10.22 -19.89
CA ALA A 570 -3.60 -10.18 -18.81
C ALA A 570 -2.53 -11.25 -18.98
N ILE A 571 -2.94 -12.50 -19.27
CA ILE A 571 -2.02 -13.60 -19.53
C ILE A 571 -1.07 -13.26 -20.68
N ALA A 572 -1.60 -12.75 -21.79
CA ALA A 572 -0.78 -12.33 -22.93
C ALA A 572 0.21 -11.22 -22.55
N LEU A 573 -0.23 -10.21 -21.79
CA LEU A 573 0.64 -9.11 -21.33
C LEU A 573 1.84 -9.64 -20.53
N PHE A 574 1.58 -10.39 -19.47
CA PHE A 574 2.64 -10.85 -18.56
C PHE A 574 3.57 -11.87 -19.20
N THR A 575 3.04 -12.75 -20.06
CA THR A 575 3.83 -13.75 -20.77
C THR A 575 4.73 -13.08 -21.84
N GLU A 576 4.19 -12.15 -22.62
CA GLU A 576 4.96 -11.43 -23.64
C GLU A 576 6.10 -10.61 -23.01
N MET A 577 5.82 -9.96 -21.86
CA MET A 577 6.84 -9.20 -21.13
C MET A 577 7.73 -10.07 -20.22
N GLN A 578 7.52 -11.38 -20.17
CA GLN A 578 8.30 -12.34 -19.38
C GLN A 578 8.31 -12.04 -17.86
N VAL A 579 7.21 -11.50 -17.35
CA VAL A 579 7.08 -11.12 -15.93
C VAL A 579 6.48 -12.27 -15.12
N LEU A 580 5.36 -12.83 -15.56
CA LEU A 580 4.69 -13.96 -14.92
C LEU A 580 4.25 -14.98 -15.99
N SER A 581 4.35 -16.26 -15.65
CA SER A 581 3.77 -17.35 -16.42
C SER A 581 2.26 -17.48 -16.15
N PRO A 582 1.51 -18.15 -17.03
CA PRO A 582 0.09 -18.44 -16.78
C PRO A 582 -0.14 -19.18 -15.47
N VAL A 583 0.73 -20.12 -15.10
CA VAL A 583 0.65 -20.88 -13.82
C VAL A 583 0.79 -19.93 -12.62
N GLU A 584 1.77 -19.03 -12.65
CA GLU A 584 1.95 -18.03 -11.58
C GLU A 584 0.76 -17.08 -11.46
N LEU A 585 0.14 -16.67 -12.57
CA LEU A 585 -1.04 -15.81 -12.57
C LEU A 585 -2.25 -16.49 -11.93
N HIS A 586 -2.54 -17.74 -12.31
CA HIS A 586 -3.63 -18.51 -11.71
C HIS A 586 -3.38 -18.77 -10.22
N ALA A 587 -2.16 -19.16 -9.85
CA ALA A 587 -1.82 -19.38 -8.45
C ALA A 587 -2.02 -18.10 -7.59
N ARG A 588 -1.60 -16.94 -8.10
CA ARG A 588 -1.79 -15.65 -7.41
C ARG A 588 -3.26 -15.23 -7.33
N TYR A 589 -4.04 -15.57 -8.34
CA TYR A 589 -5.49 -15.39 -8.34
C TYR A 589 -6.15 -16.21 -7.22
N ASP A 590 -5.84 -17.49 -7.13
CA ASP A 590 -6.37 -18.39 -6.10
C ASP A 590 -5.96 -17.94 -4.69
N ILE A 591 -4.69 -17.55 -4.50
CA ILE A 591 -4.20 -17.00 -3.23
C ILE A 591 -4.98 -15.75 -2.83
N ALA A 592 -5.21 -14.83 -3.76
CA ALA A 592 -5.91 -13.57 -3.47
C ALA A 592 -7.41 -13.81 -3.13
N LEU A 593 -8.06 -14.77 -3.79
CA LEU A 593 -9.42 -15.20 -3.45
C LEU A 593 -9.48 -15.85 -2.07
N GLU A 594 -8.53 -16.72 -1.75
CA GLU A 594 -8.46 -17.35 -0.44
C GLU A 594 -8.22 -16.33 0.68
N GLU A 595 -7.31 -15.39 0.46
CA GLU A 595 -7.05 -14.27 1.39
C GLU A 595 -8.31 -13.44 1.63
N TYR A 596 -9.05 -13.09 0.57
CA TYR A 596 -10.33 -12.38 0.67
C TYR A 596 -11.34 -13.16 1.52
N ILE A 597 -11.54 -14.46 1.22
CA ILE A 597 -12.46 -15.33 1.96
C ILE A 597 -12.08 -15.42 3.44
N LYS A 598 -10.78 -15.61 3.74
CA LYS A 598 -10.29 -15.73 5.12
C LYS A 598 -10.47 -14.42 5.88
N THR A 599 -10.16 -13.28 5.29
CA THR A 599 -10.32 -11.97 5.91
C THR A 599 -11.80 -11.72 6.29
N VAL A 600 -12.72 -11.87 5.34
CA VAL A 600 -14.16 -11.69 5.62
C VAL A 600 -14.69 -12.72 6.62
N GLN A 601 -14.18 -13.95 6.57
CA GLN A 601 -14.54 -15.00 7.53
C GLN A 601 -14.08 -14.66 8.95
N ILE A 602 -12.86 -14.15 9.13
CA ILE A 602 -12.33 -13.72 10.44
C ILE A 602 -13.20 -12.59 10.99
N GLU A 603 -13.47 -11.55 10.19
CA GLU A 603 -14.34 -10.43 10.60
C GLU A 603 -15.73 -10.91 11.01
N ALA A 604 -16.35 -11.81 10.24
CA ALA A 604 -17.67 -12.38 10.56
C ALA A 604 -17.68 -13.13 11.90
N ARG A 605 -16.62 -13.88 12.18
CA ARG A 605 -16.50 -14.64 13.43
C ARG A 605 -16.30 -13.72 14.62
N VAL A 606 -15.41 -12.74 14.48
CA VAL A 606 -15.11 -11.77 15.55
C VAL A 606 -16.34 -10.92 15.88
N LEU A 607 -17.03 -10.40 14.83
CA LEU A 607 -18.26 -9.62 15.02
C LEU A 607 -19.34 -10.44 15.75
N GLY A 608 -19.55 -11.69 15.33
CA GLY A 608 -20.53 -12.57 15.94
C GLY A 608 -20.21 -12.91 17.40
N ASP A 609 -18.93 -13.10 17.73
CA ASP A 609 -18.45 -13.33 19.08
C ASP A 609 -18.65 -12.11 19.97
N ILE A 610 -18.18 -10.94 19.54
CA ILE A 610 -18.32 -9.70 20.31
C ILE A 610 -19.79 -9.37 20.55
N ALA A 611 -20.62 -9.46 19.52
CA ALA A 611 -22.05 -9.13 19.64
C ALA A 611 -22.76 -10.02 20.67
N ARG A 612 -22.46 -11.33 20.68
CA ARG A 612 -23.11 -12.28 21.59
C ARG A 612 -22.50 -12.33 22.99
N ASN A 613 -21.18 -12.23 23.10
CA ASN A 613 -20.47 -12.48 24.37
C ASN A 613 -20.10 -11.21 25.13
N HIS A 614 -20.12 -10.04 24.47
CA HIS A 614 -19.85 -8.75 25.09
C HIS A 614 -21.07 -7.83 25.09
N ILE A 615 -21.69 -7.58 23.94
CA ILE A 615 -22.75 -6.58 23.82
C ILE A 615 -24.05 -7.06 24.45
N VAL A 616 -24.54 -8.23 24.05
CA VAL A 616 -25.80 -8.77 24.55
C VAL A 616 -25.77 -8.96 26.09
N PRO A 617 -24.76 -9.58 26.72
CA PRO A 617 -24.71 -9.70 28.17
C PRO A 617 -24.67 -8.35 28.90
N THR A 618 -24.01 -7.34 28.32
CA THR A 618 -23.98 -5.99 28.89
C THR A 618 -25.36 -5.33 28.83
N ALA A 619 -26.05 -5.43 27.70
CA ALA A 619 -27.41 -4.93 27.54
C ALA A 619 -28.41 -5.61 28.50
N VAL A 620 -28.30 -6.93 28.68
CA VAL A 620 -29.13 -7.69 29.65
C VAL A 620 -28.88 -7.25 31.10
N ARG A 621 -27.64 -6.95 31.48
CA ARG A 621 -27.33 -6.42 32.83
C ARG A 621 -28.01 -5.07 33.03
N TYR A 622 -27.95 -4.17 32.11
CA TYR A 622 -28.61 -2.88 32.21
C TYR A 622 -30.14 -3.02 32.24
N GLN A 623 -30.68 -3.89 31.40
CA GLN A 623 -32.10 -4.19 31.37
C GLN A 623 -32.61 -4.71 32.75
N ASN A 624 -31.83 -5.54 33.44
CA ASN A 624 -32.15 -6.00 34.78
C ASN A 624 -32.21 -4.85 35.81
N ILE A 625 -31.32 -3.86 35.71
CA ILE A 625 -31.38 -2.65 36.54
C ILE A 625 -32.66 -1.86 36.28
N LEU A 626 -33.03 -1.67 35.00
CA LEU A 626 -34.28 -0.99 34.65
C LEU A 626 -35.52 -1.77 35.15
N ILE A 627 -35.55 -3.09 35.01
CA ILE A 627 -36.66 -3.94 35.48
C ILE A 627 -36.81 -3.83 37.00
N GLU A 628 -35.71 -3.82 37.74
CA GLU A 628 -35.75 -3.66 39.21
C GLU A 628 -36.29 -2.28 39.61
N ASN A 629 -35.88 -1.23 38.88
CA ASN A 629 -36.42 0.13 39.04
C ASN A 629 -37.95 0.16 38.79
N VAL A 630 -38.41 -0.42 37.70
CA VAL A 630 -39.86 -0.49 37.38
C VAL A 630 -40.65 -1.26 38.43
N ARG A 631 -40.09 -2.33 39.01
CA ARG A 631 -40.71 -3.05 40.10
C ARG A 631 -40.88 -2.16 41.31
N GLY A 632 -39.87 -1.42 41.71
CA GLY A 632 -39.95 -0.48 42.84
C GLY A 632 -40.96 0.66 42.56
N LEU A 633 -41.01 1.21 41.36
CA LEU A 633 -42.00 2.21 40.98
C LEU A 633 -43.43 1.64 41.04
N LYS A 634 -43.63 0.40 40.63
CA LYS A 634 -44.94 -0.27 40.72
C LYS A 634 -45.38 -0.44 42.17
N GLU A 635 -44.51 -0.77 43.10
CA GLU A 635 -44.80 -0.90 44.54
C GLU A 635 -45.18 0.45 45.16
N ILE A 636 -44.55 1.55 44.74
CA ILE A 636 -44.76 2.89 45.27
C ILE A 636 -46.05 3.53 44.69
N PHE A 637 -46.26 3.44 43.36
CA PHE A 637 -47.30 4.20 42.63
C PHE A 637 -48.53 3.37 42.27
N GLY A 638 -48.55 2.05 42.54
CA GLY A 638 -49.70 1.18 42.31
C GLY A 638 -50.13 1.20 40.82
N GLU A 639 -51.43 1.51 40.59
CA GLU A 639 -52.00 1.51 39.22
C GLU A 639 -51.41 2.60 38.30
N HIS A 640 -50.86 3.68 38.86
CA HIS A 640 -50.24 4.77 38.07
C HIS A 640 -48.81 4.48 37.65
N PHE A 641 -48.23 3.33 37.94
CA PHE A 641 -46.81 3.02 37.66
C PHE A 641 -46.48 3.09 36.19
N GLN A 642 -47.43 2.77 35.29
CA GLN A 642 -47.16 2.78 33.85
C GLN A 642 -46.90 4.20 33.31
N GLU A 643 -47.53 5.21 33.85
CA GLU A 643 -47.28 6.60 33.50
C GLU A 643 -45.94 7.08 34.01
N VAL A 644 -45.60 6.73 35.26
CA VAL A 644 -44.36 7.14 35.92
C VAL A 644 -43.16 6.39 35.38
N ALA A 645 -43.31 5.12 35.00
CA ALA A 645 -42.24 4.25 34.47
C ALA A 645 -42.22 4.17 32.93
N PHE A 646 -42.91 5.06 32.24
CA PHE A 646 -43.06 5.02 30.77
C PHE A 646 -41.72 4.93 30.06
N GLU A 647 -40.78 5.83 30.37
CA GLU A 647 -39.46 5.89 29.75
C GLU A 647 -38.62 4.63 30.00
N GLN A 648 -38.69 4.07 31.19
CA GLN A 648 -37.99 2.83 31.57
C GLN A 648 -38.57 1.63 30.82
N LEU A 649 -39.90 1.55 30.70
CA LEU A 649 -40.57 0.48 29.97
C LEU A 649 -40.27 0.54 28.48
N ASP A 650 -40.30 1.72 27.87
CA ASP A 650 -39.93 1.97 26.47
C ASP A 650 -38.48 1.55 26.20
N LEU A 651 -37.56 1.96 27.09
CA LEU A 651 -36.15 1.60 26.97
C LEU A 651 -35.90 0.09 27.12
N ILE A 652 -36.63 -0.61 28.01
CA ILE A 652 -36.57 -2.07 28.16
C ILE A 652 -37.02 -2.75 26.85
N GLU A 653 -38.10 -2.26 26.23
CA GLU A 653 -38.63 -2.79 24.97
C GLU A 653 -37.59 -2.62 23.84
N HIS A 654 -37.05 -1.42 23.65
CA HIS A 654 -36.04 -1.12 22.62
C HIS A 654 -34.76 -1.96 22.80
N ILE A 655 -34.26 -2.12 24.03
CA ILE A 655 -33.11 -3.00 24.32
C ILE A 655 -33.44 -4.44 23.91
N SER A 656 -34.65 -4.94 24.20
CA SER A 656 -35.08 -6.29 23.83
C SER A 656 -35.13 -6.49 22.32
N GLU A 657 -35.62 -5.48 21.58
CA GLU A 657 -35.65 -5.50 20.10
C GLU A 657 -34.25 -5.61 19.52
N HIS A 658 -33.29 -4.81 20.02
CA HIS A 658 -31.90 -4.86 19.53
C HIS A 658 -31.22 -6.17 19.88
N ILE A 659 -31.42 -6.72 21.08
CA ILE A 659 -30.92 -8.06 21.47
C ILE A 659 -31.46 -9.12 20.51
N LYS A 660 -32.79 -9.13 20.23
CA LYS A 660 -33.43 -10.05 19.28
C LYS A 660 -32.85 -9.89 17.87
N GLY A 661 -32.63 -8.62 17.45
CA GLY A 661 -32.00 -8.28 16.17
C GLY A 661 -30.61 -8.90 16.04
N ILE A 662 -29.74 -8.72 17.04
CA ILE A 662 -28.39 -9.31 17.08
C ILE A 662 -28.45 -10.83 16.98
N HIS A 663 -29.26 -11.49 17.84
CA HIS A 663 -29.36 -12.94 17.83
C HIS A 663 -29.82 -13.51 16.49
N SER A 664 -30.84 -12.89 15.87
CA SER A 664 -31.36 -13.31 14.57
C SER A 664 -30.31 -13.15 13.47
N LYS A 665 -29.67 -11.97 13.39
CA LYS A 665 -28.70 -11.68 12.32
C LYS A 665 -27.42 -12.51 12.45
N VAL A 666 -26.89 -12.64 13.66
CA VAL A 666 -25.70 -13.47 13.90
C VAL A 666 -25.98 -14.95 13.60
N SER A 667 -27.16 -15.49 13.99
CA SER A 667 -27.54 -16.86 13.65
C SER A 667 -27.58 -17.09 12.12
N LYS A 668 -28.26 -16.19 11.39
CA LYS A 668 -28.36 -16.26 9.93
C LYS A 668 -26.98 -16.15 9.26
N MET A 669 -26.13 -15.24 9.73
CA MET A 669 -24.76 -15.11 9.24
C MET A 669 -23.93 -16.39 9.44
N VAL A 670 -24.05 -17.04 10.60
CA VAL A 670 -23.35 -18.30 10.92
C VAL A 670 -23.84 -19.43 10.02
N GLU A 671 -25.16 -19.54 9.81
CA GLU A 671 -25.75 -20.55 8.92
C GLU A 671 -25.30 -20.35 7.45
N ALA A 672 -25.37 -19.11 6.96
CA ALA A 672 -24.88 -18.78 5.62
C ALA A 672 -23.39 -19.14 5.48
N ARG A 673 -22.55 -18.75 6.45
CA ARG A 673 -21.12 -19.07 6.44
C ARG A 673 -20.85 -20.59 6.43
N LYS A 674 -21.58 -21.37 7.24
CA LYS A 674 -21.47 -22.84 7.23
C LYS A 674 -21.83 -23.45 5.89
N ARG A 675 -22.83 -22.92 5.20
CA ARG A 675 -23.25 -23.36 3.87
C ARG A 675 -22.20 -22.99 2.84
N ILE A 676 -21.73 -21.73 2.81
CA ILE A 676 -20.74 -21.23 1.85
C ILE A 676 -19.41 -21.96 1.98
N ASN A 677 -19.00 -22.31 3.21
CA ASN A 677 -17.75 -23.05 3.45
C ASN A 677 -17.71 -24.44 2.77
N LYS A 678 -18.86 -25.02 2.41
CA LYS A 678 -18.95 -26.29 1.69
C LYS A 678 -18.68 -26.16 0.19
N LEU A 679 -18.67 -24.93 -0.35
CA LEU A 679 -18.30 -24.69 -1.74
C LEU A 679 -16.81 -25.01 -1.94
N THR A 680 -16.50 -25.73 -2.99
CA THR A 680 -15.13 -26.09 -3.37
C THR A 680 -14.52 -25.08 -4.33
N ASP A 681 -15.35 -24.46 -5.17
CA ASP A 681 -14.92 -23.41 -6.09
C ASP A 681 -14.62 -22.13 -5.33
N LEU A 682 -13.38 -21.61 -5.46
CA LEU A 682 -12.91 -20.44 -4.72
C LEU A 682 -13.58 -19.14 -5.19
N GLU A 683 -13.83 -19.00 -6.48
CA GLU A 683 -14.48 -17.82 -7.03
C GLU A 683 -15.93 -17.71 -6.54
N ALA A 684 -16.71 -18.79 -6.67
CA ALA A 684 -18.08 -18.84 -6.18
C ALA A 684 -18.14 -18.61 -4.67
N LYS A 685 -17.17 -19.15 -3.91
CA LYS A 685 -17.06 -18.94 -2.47
C LYS A 685 -16.78 -17.48 -2.13
N ALA A 686 -15.82 -16.83 -2.80
CA ALA A 686 -15.49 -15.42 -2.58
C ALA A 686 -16.68 -14.51 -2.91
N GLN A 687 -17.37 -14.75 -4.02
CA GLN A 687 -18.59 -14.03 -4.39
C GLN A 687 -19.69 -14.21 -3.33
N ALA A 688 -19.92 -15.42 -2.84
CA ALA A 688 -20.91 -15.65 -1.80
C ALA A 688 -20.54 -14.96 -0.47
N TYR A 689 -19.27 -14.94 -0.09
CA TYR A 689 -18.81 -14.16 1.07
C TYR A 689 -19.05 -12.67 0.88
N CYS A 690 -18.82 -12.14 -0.31
CA CYS A 690 -19.07 -10.74 -0.65
C CYS A 690 -20.55 -10.39 -0.58
N GLN A 691 -21.40 -11.19 -1.22
CA GLN A 691 -22.82 -10.86 -1.45
C GLN A 691 -23.73 -11.26 -0.28
N GLU A 692 -23.38 -12.33 0.45
CA GLU A 692 -24.26 -12.87 1.48
C GLU A 692 -23.73 -12.65 2.93
N ILE A 693 -22.39 -12.64 3.15
CA ILE A 693 -21.83 -12.48 4.50
C ILE A 693 -21.59 -11.01 4.84
N LYS A 694 -20.90 -10.24 3.98
CA LYS A 694 -20.59 -8.82 4.26
C LYS A 694 -21.83 -7.98 4.61
N PRO A 695 -23.01 -8.14 3.98
CA PRO A 695 -24.19 -7.36 4.36
C PRO A 695 -24.67 -7.55 5.79
N PHE A 696 -24.35 -8.68 6.43
CA PHE A 696 -24.69 -8.87 7.84
C PHE A 696 -23.87 -7.96 8.78
N PHE A 697 -22.68 -7.54 8.37
CA PHE A 697 -21.82 -6.71 9.21
C PHE A 697 -22.52 -5.41 9.57
N GLU A 698 -23.03 -4.68 8.60
CA GLU A 698 -23.76 -3.44 8.83
C GLU A 698 -25.07 -3.66 9.61
N GLN A 699 -25.77 -4.75 9.31
CA GLN A 699 -27.02 -5.07 10.00
C GLN A 699 -26.79 -5.39 11.48
N ILE A 700 -25.72 -6.12 11.84
CA ILE A 700 -25.37 -6.44 13.23
C ILE A 700 -24.82 -5.19 13.91
N ARG A 701 -23.92 -4.47 13.26
CA ARG A 701 -23.34 -3.21 13.74
C ARG A 701 -24.41 -2.23 14.16
N ARG A 702 -25.43 -1.99 13.31
CA ARG A 702 -26.54 -1.08 13.60
C ARG A 702 -27.19 -1.39 14.97
N HIS A 703 -27.44 -2.64 15.27
CA HIS A 703 -28.04 -3.01 16.57
C HIS A 703 -27.06 -2.83 17.74
N CYS A 704 -25.80 -3.16 17.55
CA CYS A 704 -24.76 -2.97 18.56
C CYS A 704 -24.55 -1.48 18.86
N ASP A 705 -24.45 -0.64 17.83
CA ASP A 705 -24.21 0.80 17.97
C ASP A 705 -25.40 1.52 18.62
N LYS A 706 -26.64 1.02 18.40
CA LYS A 706 -27.82 1.53 19.13
C LYS A 706 -27.78 1.14 20.60
N LEU A 707 -27.38 -0.08 20.94
CA LEU A 707 -27.19 -0.48 22.33
C LEU A 707 -26.09 0.31 23.02
N GLU A 708 -25.02 0.71 22.32
CA GLU A 708 -23.96 1.58 22.84
C GLU A 708 -24.49 2.93 23.34
N LEU A 709 -25.57 3.45 22.74
CA LEU A 709 -26.21 4.70 23.12
C LEU A 709 -27.23 4.53 24.26
N MET A 710 -27.83 3.35 24.39
CA MET A 710 -28.90 3.09 25.34
C MET A 710 -28.37 2.60 26.67
N VAL A 711 -27.34 1.76 26.65
CA VAL A 711 -26.78 1.10 27.84
C VAL A 711 -25.96 2.11 28.64
N ASP A 712 -26.12 2.01 29.97
CA ASP A 712 -25.34 2.77 30.93
C ASP A 712 -23.84 2.71 30.62
N ASP A 713 -23.22 3.87 30.58
CA ASP A 713 -21.81 4.06 30.18
C ASP A 713 -20.84 3.33 31.13
N GLU A 714 -21.20 3.18 32.43
CA GLU A 714 -20.40 2.44 33.40
C GLU A 714 -20.42 0.93 33.14
N LEU A 715 -21.49 0.41 32.55
CA LEU A 715 -21.61 -1.00 32.21
C LEU A 715 -20.98 -1.34 30.87
N TRP A 716 -20.82 -0.34 29.97
CA TRP A 716 -20.25 -0.57 28.64
C TRP A 716 -18.78 -0.92 28.72
N THR A 717 -18.41 -2.11 28.24
CA THR A 717 -17.10 -2.73 28.53
C THR A 717 -16.01 -2.33 27.53
N MET A 718 -16.36 -1.85 26.34
CA MET A 718 -15.44 -1.57 25.24
C MET A 718 -15.21 -0.07 25.08
N THR A 719 -13.99 0.34 24.70
CA THR A 719 -13.70 1.74 24.40
C THR A 719 -14.52 2.21 23.21
N LYS A 720 -15.04 3.43 23.34
CA LYS A 720 -15.87 4.10 22.32
C LYS A 720 -15.00 4.90 21.34
N TYR A 721 -15.56 5.25 20.19
CA TYR A 721 -14.85 6.07 19.18
C TYR A 721 -14.31 7.38 19.74
N ARG A 722 -15.11 8.07 20.59
CA ARG A 722 -14.67 9.31 21.25
C ARG A 722 -13.43 9.14 22.15
N GLU A 723 -13.17 7.94 22.62
CA GLU A 723 -12.03 7.63 23.50
C GLU A 723 -10.80 7.12 22.73
N LEU A 724 -11.05 6.54 21.54
CA LEU A 724 -9.99 6.03 20.68
C LEU A 724 -9.39 7.12 19.79
N LEU A 725 -10.20 8.08 19.35
CA LEU A 725 -9.85 9.04 18.30
C LEU A 725 -9.59 10.45 18.84
N PHE A 726 -10.27 10.82 19.94
CA PHE A 726 -10.24 12.16 20.51
C PHE A 726 -9.70 12.10 21.97
#